data_8a1b0d0f08c9897abaeececb2c388096
#
_entry.id   8a1b0d0f08c9897abaeececb2c388096
#
_cell.length_a   1.000
_cell.length_b   1.000
_cell.length_c   1.000
_cell.angle_alpha   90.00
_cell.angle_beta   90.00
_cell.angle_gamma   90.00
#
_symmetry.space_group_name_H-M   'P 1'
#
loop_
_entity.id
_entity.type
_entity.pdbx_description
1 polymer ?
#
loop_
_entity_poly.entity_id
_entity_poly.type
_entity_poly.pdbx_seq_one_letter_code
_entity_poly.pdbx_strand_id
1 'polypeptide(L)'
;MSTYPPTQCGIATYTQDTIKGIMDVYGNSISCEICELVKSPKENPTQAFTLNTNDKEDYIRVAEEINNDDLVKLVHIQHEFGLFAGNYGDYLLEFLNAIKKPVTFTFHSVIQNPNKELKTFVKLLLSYSNSVFVMTNQSQEILMRDYDIHQEIITCVPHGTHVVVYETPEQAKQKFNMEGKKVLSTFGLLGEGKNIETGLQALSKIVEKEPNVLYLIIGRTHPNLILDGVDVYRDKLEALVDELNLHNNVCFINQYLDTNELLDYLKATDIYLFTSKDPNQAVSGTFAYAMSCACPLVASKIPHTLEVLSSDCGVLVDIGNVDQFAEATLKLLSDDNLREEMGKNAFRKMRASSWENVAIIHMNRYTDLIENDTIIDFDYPEIQLTHVKKLTTELGMIQFSNISIPDLSSGYTLDDNARALVAVGMHYKLTGDKNDLPYMLIYLDFIHRCQKPDGSFINYVDEHNREHIEQNAEVNLEDSNARGIWALGSVIAMKDILPENIVHTASECFLKSLPWAETIQSPRSIGFATKGLYLYNSVIPNLYVSAIINKLNAKLVSNYEIHATKDWKWFENYLTYGNGILPESMLYAYLVTNKPIYKKIALESLDFLLSKMFTKNGFRVISNNGWYHKGAEPKEYGEQPIDVSYIIQTLNGFYNEFKNPLYKEYMKTAFNWFLGKNHLNQIMYNPVSGGGYDGLEKDNINLNQGAESTVCYLTARLIMENFKEAECKVIDLIKTKADLIINS
;
A
#
# COMPACT_ATOMS: atom_id res chain seq x y z
N MET A 1 -18.82 16.84 6.78
CA MET A 1 -19.05 18.15 7.44
C MET A 1 -17.82 18.49 8.25
N SER A 2 -17.09 19.58 7.89
CA SER A 2 -15.81 19.94 8.49
C SER A 2 -15.36 21.34 8.07
N THR A 3 -14.33 21.89 8.75
CA THR A 3 -13.46 22.91 8.15
C THR A 3 -12.71 22.29 6.97
N TYR A 4 -12.39 23.10 5.94
CA TYR A 4 -11.73 22.61 4.72
C TYR A 4 -10.75 23.66 4.18
N PRO A 5 -9.70 23.29 3.43
CA PRO A 5 -8.82 24.26 2.80
C PRO A 5 -9.60 25.26 1.91
N PRO A 6 -9.23 26.54 1.90
CA PRO A 6 -7.95 27.13 2.35
C PRO A 6 -7.84 27.43 3.85
N THR A 7 -8.77 26.98 4.68
CA THR A 7 -8.68 27.17 6.15
C THR A 7 -7.48 26.40 6.68
N GLN A 8 -6.53 27.12 7.29
CA GLN A 8 -5.29 26.53 7.82
C GLN A 8 -5.53 26.01 9.25
N CYS A 9 -5.96 24.75 9.34
CA CYS A 9 -6.05 24.03 10.62
C CYS A 9 -5.85 22.52 10.40
N GLY A 10 -5.44 21.82 11.45
CA GLY A 10 -5.16 20.37 11.38
C GLY A 10 -6.36 19.54 10.95
N ILE A 11 -7.59 19.92 11.34
CA ILE A 11 -8.82 19.19 10.98
C ILE A 11 -9.15 19.38 9.50
N ALA A 12 -8.91 20.58 8.94
CA ALA A 12 -9.11 20.82 7.51
C ALA A 12 -8.18 19.94 6.66
N THR A 13 -6.90 19.85 7.04
CA THR A 13 -5.92 18.96 6.38
C THR A 13 -6.31 17.49 6.56
N TYR A 14 -6.66 17.07 7.77
CA TYR A 14 -7.12 15.69 8.03
C TYR A 14 -8.32 15.32 7.17
N THR A 15 -9.31 16.22 7.04
CA THR A 15 -10.49 16.00 6.21
C THR A 15 -10.13 15.87 4.74
N GLN A 16 -9.27 16.75 4.23
CA GLN A 16 -8.79 16.71 2.85
C GLN A 16 -8.08 15.38 2.56
N ASP A 17 -7.16 14.97 3.44
CA ASP A 17 -6.40 13.74 3.27
C ASP A 17 -7.28 12.49 3.39
N THR A 18 -8.27 12.49 4.31
CA THR A 18 -9.26 11.41 4.42
C THR A 18 -10.07 11.26 3.12
N ILE A 19 -10.58 12.38 2.60
CA ILE A 19 -11.34 12.38 1.33
C ILE A 19 -10.45 11.92 0.19
N LYS A 20 -9.22 12.43 0.09
CA LYS A 20 -8.28 12.01 -0.93
C LYS A 20 -8.02 10.51 -0.85
N GLY A 21 -7.74 9.96 0.33
CA GLY A 21 -7.55 8.53 0.51
C GLY A 21 -8.77 7.70 0.08
N ILE A 22 -9.99 8.15 0.40
CA ILE A 22 -11.22 7.50 -0.04
C ILE A 22 -11.36 7.57 -1.57
N MET A 23 -11.12 8.73 -2.18
CA MET A 23 -11.22 8.91 -3.63
C MET A 23 -10.13 8.16 -4.39
N ASP A 24 -8.92 8.06 -3.85
CA ASP A 24 -7.82 7.29 -4.45
C ASP A 24 -8.12 5.77 -4.50
N VAL A 25 -8.92 5.27 -3.55
CA VAL A 25 -9.24 3.84 -3.42
C VAL A 25 -10.60 3.48 -4.03
N TYR A 26 -11.58 4.39 -4.05
CA TYR A 26 -12.98 4.11 -4.41
C TYR A 26 -13.62 5.16 -5.34
N GLY A 27 -12.87 6.11 -5.89
CA GLY A 27 -13.39 7.28 -6.57
C GLY A 27 -14.28 7.02 -7.80
N ASN A 28 -14.18 5.83 -8.42
CA ASN A 28 -15.08 5.42 -9.49
C ASN A 28 -16.44 4.91 -8.99
N SER A 29 -16.53 4.52 -7.71
CA SER A 29 -17.75 3.96 -7.10
C SER A 29 -18.51 4.97 -6.26
N ILE A 30 -17.81 5.99 -5.71
CA ILE A 30 -18.39 6.98 -4.81
C ILE A 30 -17.83 8.38 -5.08
N SER A 31 -18.51 9.40 -4.60
CA SER A 31 -18.00 10.78 -4.49
C SER A 31 -18.14 11.27 -3.06
N CYS A 32 -17.25 12.20 -2.66
CA CYS A 32 -17.29 12.87 -1.38
C CYS A 32 -17.57 14.36 -1.58
N GLU A 33 -18.67 14.83 -1.03
CA GLU A 33 -19.02 16.25 -1.04
C GLU A 33 -18.73 16.89 0.31
N ILE A 34 -18.33 18.16 0.29
CA ILE A 34 -18.00 18.90 1.50
C ILE A 34 -19.16 19.78 1.93
N CYS A 35 -19.54 19.63 3.22
CA CYS A 35 -20.28 20.65 3.94
C CYS A 35 -19.26 21.45 4.77
N GLU A 36 -18.90 22.64 4.26
CA GLU A 36 -17.88 23.49 4.85
C GLU A 36 -18.43 24.29 6.05
N LEU A 37 -17.74 24.19 7.19
CA LEU A 37 -18.05 24.98 8.38
C LEU A 37 -17.46 26.38 8.26
N VAL A 38 -18.30 27.42 8.36
CA VAL A 38 -17.91 28.82 8.30
C VAL A 38 -18.48 29.60 9.49
N LYS A 39 -17.85 30.70 9.87
CA LYS A 39 -18.31 31.57 10.99
C LYS A 39 -19.24 32.71 10.55
N SER A 40 -19.34 32.90 9.23
CA SER A 40 -20.23 33.88 8.59
C SER A 40 -20.55 33.43 7.18
N PRO A 41 -21.69 33.80 6.60
CA PRO A 41 -22.07 33.46 5.25
C PRO A 41 -21.01 33.87 4.22
N LYS A 42 -20.70 32.99 3.27
CA LYS A 42 -19.82 33.26 2.11
C LYS A 42 -20.65 33.80 0.94
N GLU A 43 -20.22 34.86 0.30
CA GLU A 43 -20.89 35.41 -0.90
C GLU A 43 -20.82 34.45 -2.09
N ASN A 44 -19.70 33.70 -2.22
CA ASN A 44 -19.50 32.72 -3.28
C ASN A 44 -18.95 31.42 -2.69
N PRO A 45 -19.82 30.50 -2.23
CA PRO A 45 -19.37 29.22 -1.71
C PRO A 45 -18.78 28.37 -2.83
N THR A 46 -17.66 27.72 -2.57
CA THR A 46 -16.97 26.81 -3.51
C THR A 46 -17.29 25.34 -3.25
N GLN A 47 -17.92 25.03 -2.12
CA GLN A 47 -18.29 23.68 -1.71
C GLN A 47 -19.79 23.43 -1.95
N ALA A 48 -20.16 22.16 -2.04
CA ALA A 48 -21.55 21.74 -2.30
C ALA A 48 -22.52 22.26 -1.22
N PHE A 49 -22.08 22.22 0.04
CA PHE A 49 -22.86 22.69 1.19
C PHE A 49 -21.99 23.62 2.05
N THR A 50 -22.62 24.60 2.68
CA THR A 50 -21.97 25.53 3.61
C THR A 50 -22.83 25.72 4.84
N LEU A 51 -22.24 25.56 6.03
CA LEU A 51 -22.92 25.74 7.32
C LEU A 51 -22.30 26.92 8.10
N ASN A 52 -23.10 27.95 8.35
CA ASN A 52 -22.73 28.99 9.29
C ASN A 52 -22.91 28.49 10.73
N THR A 53 -21.79 28.20 11.40
CA THR A 53 -21.82 27.59 12.74
C THR A 53 -22.37 28.50 13.83
N ASN A 54 -22.51 29.80 13.60
CA ASN A 54 -23.06 30.75 14.54
C ASN A 54 -24.59 30.95 14.45
N ASP A 55 -25.22 30.34 13.44
CA ASP A 55 -26.66 30.47 13.18
C ASP A 55 -27.39 29.13 13.33
N LYS A 56 -28.25 29.01 14.35
CA LYS A 56 -28.98 27.75 14.62
C LYS A 56 -29.93 27.35 13.49
N GLU A 57 -30.55 28.32 12.82
CA GLU A 57 -31.49 28.03 11.73
C GLU A 57 -30.75 27.43 10.51
N ASP A 58 -29.49 27.81 10.34
CA ASP A 58 -28.67 27.30 9.23
C ASP A 58 -28.36 25.80 9.37
N TYR A 59 -28.26 25.27 10.59
CA TYR A 59 -28.13 23.82 10.82
C TYR A 59 -29.33 23.02 10.31
N ILE A 60 -30.55 23.55 10.53
CA ILE A 60 -31.78 22.91 10.06
C ILE A 60 -31.86 23.00 8.53
N ARG A 61 -31.56 24.17 7.95
CA ARG A 61 -31.55 24.38 6.49
C ARG A 61 -30.60 23.39 5.79
N VAL A 62 -29.37 23.27 6.28
CA VAL A 62 -28.37 22.35 5.68
C VAL A 62 -28.80 20.89 5.82
N ALA A 63 -29.39 20.51 6.96
CA ALA A 63 -29.93 19.14 7.12
C ALA A 63 -31.05 18.85 6.13
N GLU A 64 -31.96 19.80 5.88
CA GLU A 64 -33.02 19.66 4.89
C GLU A 64 -32.49 19.60 3.45
N GLU A 65 -31.49 20.41 3.10
CA GLU A 65 -30.83 20.35 1.80
C GLU A 65 -30.21 18.95 1.55
N ILE A 66 -29.46 18.44 2.53
CA ILE A 66 -28.85 17.10 2.47
C ILE A 66 -29.92 16.00 2.40
N ASN A 67 -31.03 16.13 3.13
CA ASN A 67 -32.13 15.15 3.08
C ASN A 67 -32.78 15.07 1.69
N ASN A 68 -32.87 16.20 0.99
CA ASN A 68 -33.48 16.31 -0.34
C ASN A 68 -32.51 15.89 -1.46
N ASP A 69 -31.26 15.62 -1.18
CA ASP A 69 -30.30 15.09 -2.14
C ASP A 69 -30.26 13.56 -2.05
N ASP A 70 -30.86 12.88 -3.02
CA ASP A 70 -30.90 11.41 -3.07
C ASP A 70 -29.52 10.77 -3.33
N LEU A 71 -28.53 11.53 -3.81
CA LEU A 71 -27.18 11.05 -4.03
C LEU A 71 -26.41 10.94 -2.71
N VAL A 72 -26.72 11.78 -1.71
CA VAL A 72 -26.11 11.68 -0.39
C VAL A 72 -26.66 10.45 0.34
N LYS A 73 -25.78 9.52 0.67
CA LYS A 73 -26.14 8.26 1.36
C LYS A 73 -25.79 8.26 2.84
N LEU A 74 -24.80 9.07 3.26
CA LEU A 74 -24.30 9.13 4.63
C LEU A 74 -23.66 10.51 4.87
N VAL A 75 -23.76 11.00 6.12
CA VAL A 75 -23.08 12.21 6.58
C VAL A 75 -22.00 11.84 7.56
N HIS A 76 -20.76 12.26 7.28
CA HIS A 76 -19.63 12.13 8.21
C HIS A 76 -19.27 13.48 8.80
N ILE A 77 -19.15 13.58 10.12
CA ILE A 77 -18.89 14.81 10.85
C ILE A 77 -17.53 14.74 11.55
N GLN A 78 -16.64 15.65 11.20
CA GLN A 78 -15.41 15.86 11.96
C GLN A 78 -15.74 16.67 13.22
N HIS A 79 -15.57 16.06 14.39
CA HIS A 79 -15.97 16.67 15.65
C HIS A 79 -14.77 17.11 16.49
N GLU A 80 -14.77 18.38 16.84
CA GLU A 80 -13.95 19.00 17.89
C GLU A 80 -14.82 20.04 18.60
N PHE A 81 -14.74 20.14 19.91
CA PHE A 81 -15.61 20.99 20.72
C PHE A 81 -15.61 22.46 20.34
N GLY A 82 -14.54 22.95 19.71
CA GLY A 82 -14.42 24.33 19.24
C GLY A 82 -14.91 24.60 17.81
N LEU A 83 -15.39 23.59 17.06
CA LEU A 83 -15.82 23.76 15.67
C LEU A 83 -17.26 24.27 15.55
N PHE A 84 -18.13 23.92 16.47
CA PHE A 84 -19.53 24.26 16.48
C PHE A 84 -19.83 25.27 17.59
N ALA A 85 -20.80 26.17 17.35
CA ALA A 85 -21.18 27.16 18.34
C ALA A 85 -22.04 26.58 19.46
N GLY A 86 -22.23 27.37 20.53
CA GLY A 86 -22.96 26.98 21.73
C GLY A 86 -22.08 26.39 22.83
N ASN A 87 -22.70 25.77 23.83
CA ASN A 87 -22.00 25.15 24.92
C ASN A 87 -21.51 23.76 24.49
N TYR A 88 -20.20 23.54 24.47
CA TYR A 88 -19.57 22.32 23.90
C TYR A 88 -19.91 22.03 22.41
N GLY A 89 -20.51 23.00 21.67
CA GLY A 89 -20.94 22.81 20.30
C GLY A 89 -22.40 22.33 20.17
N ASP A 90 -23.25 22.59 21.12
CA ASP A 90 -24.63 22.10 21.22
C ASP A 90 -25.55 22.53 20.08
N TYR A 91 -25.20 23.59 19.29
CA TYR A 91 -25.93 23.94 18.08
C TYR A 91 -25.98 22.79 17.04
N LEU A 92 -25.02 21.88 17.06
CA LEU A 92 -25.01 20.69 16.21
C LEU A 92 -26.22 19.79 16.43
N LEU A 93 -26.87 19.83 17.61
CA LEU A 93 -28.08 19.06 17.88
C LEU A 93 -29.28 19.48 16.98
N GLU A 94 -29.33 20.73 16.52
CA GLU A 94 -30.38 21.18 15.57
C GLU A 94 -30.24 20.45 14.23
N PHE A 95 -29.00 20.28 13.73
CA PHE A 95 -28.72 19.48 12.55
C PHE A 95 -29.12 18.00 12.75
N LEU A 96 -28.67 17.42 13.89
CA LEU A 96 -28.90 16.00 14.18
C LEU A 96 -30.38 15.66 14.38
N ASN A 97 -31.19 16.60 14.89
CA ASN A 97 -32.64 16.44 14.99
C ASN A 97 -33.34 16.47 13.61
N ALA A 98 -32.78 17.20 12.65
CA ALA A 98 -33.40 17.41 11.33
C ALA A 98 -32.93 16.39 10.27
N ILE A 99 -31.71 15.85 10.38
CA ILE A 99 -31.14 14.93 9.40
C ILE A 99 -31.82 13.56 9.45
N LYS A 100 -32.05 12.97 8.26
CA LYS A 100 -32.65 11.64 8.10
C LYS A 100 -31.68 10.58 7.57
N LYS A 101 -30.52 11.02 7.09
CA LYS A 101 -29.46 10.14 6.58
C LYS A 101 -28.64 9.55 7.73
N PRO A 102 -28.00 8.38 7.58
CA PRO A 102 -27.05 7.87 8.58
C PRO A 102 -25.96 8.88 8.90
N VAL A 103 -25.62 9.02 10.19
CA VAL A 103 -24.57 9.94 10.65
C VAL A 103 -23.44 9.18 11.31
N THR A 104 -22.24 9.57 11.00
CA THR A 104 -21.01 9.08 11.65
C THR A 104 -20.13 10.24 12.09
N PHE A 105 -19.32 10.03 13.12
CA PHE A 105 -18.40 11.03 13.64
C PHE A 105 -16.96 10.55 13.60
N THR A 106 -16.00 11.47 13.40
CA THR A 106 -14.63 11.32 13.88
C THR A 106 -14.42 12.30 15.04
N PHE A 107 -14.08 11.76 16.22
CA PHE A 107 -13.73 12.57 17.38
C PHE A 107 -12.23 12.84 17.42
N HIS A 108 -11.85 14.12 17.29
CA HIS A 108 -10.46 14.57 17.39
C HIS A 108 -9.99 14.69 18.83
N SER A 109 -10.90 14.92 19.76
CA SER A 109 -10.65 14.97 21.20
C SER A 109 -11.67 14.16 21.99
N VAL A 110 -11.19 13.41 22.96
CA VAL A 110 -12.02 12.68 23.93
C VAL A 110 -11.51 13.04 25.33
N ILE A 111 -12.31 13.81 26.07
CA ILE A 111 -11.93 14.36 27.38
C ILE A 111 -12.16 13.30 28.46
N GLN A 112 -11.11 12.89 29.16
CA GLN A 112 -11.23 11.97 30.30
C GLN A 112 -11.85 12.66 31.52
N ASN A 113 -12.54 11.89 32.36
CA ASN A 113 -13.21 12.40 33.58
C ASN A 113 -14.10 13.62 33.33
N PRO A 114 -15.04 13.55 32.36
CA PRO A 114 -15.88 14.70 32.02
C PRO A 114 -16.76 15.11 33.19
N ASN A 115 -17.09 16.40 33.24
CA ASN A 115 -18.16 16.85 34.12
C ASN A 115 -19.52 16.29 33.66
N LYS A 116 -20.53 16.38 34.50
CA LYS A 116 -21.86 15.79 34.22
C LYS A 116 -22.49 16.39 32.94
N GLU A 117 -22.30 17.65 32.70
CA GLU A 117 -22.86 18.37 31.55
C GLU A 117 -22.25 17.84 30.24
N LEU A 118 -20.92 17.83 30.16
CA LEU A 118 -20.18 17.29 29.01
C LEU A 118 -20.50 15.80 28.76
N LYS A 119 -20.55 14.98 29.82
CA LYS A 119 -20.92 13.57 29.71
C LYS A 119 -22.32 13.42 29.09
N THR A 120 -23.28 14.21 29.58
CA THR A 120 -24.67 14.17 29.07
C THR A 120 -24.74 14.60 27.62
N PHE A 121 -24.02 15.67 27.26
CA PHE A 121 -23.98 16.19 25.89
C PHE A 121 -23.39 15.15 24.92
N VAL A 122 -22.23 14.57 25.21
CA VAL A 122 -21.59 13.57 24.34
C VAL A 122 -22.46 12.31 24.19
N LYS A 123 -23.10 11.86 25.28
CA LYS A 123 -24.08 10.75 25.19
C LYS A 123 -25.24 11.07 24.28
N LEU A 124 -25.79 12.26 24.38
CA LEU A 124 -26.88 12.73 23.51
C LEU A 124 -26.40 12.83 22.05
N LEU A 125 -25.24 13.45 21.81
CA LEU A 125 -24.65 13.55 20.48
C LEU A 125 -24.50 12.17 19.81
N LEU A 126 -23.94 11.20 20.53
CA LEU A 126 -23.71 9.84 20.02
C LEU A 126 -25.00 9.00 19.94
N SER A 127 -26.08 9.40 20.59
CA SER A 127 -27.39 8.73 20.42
C SER A 127 -28.00 8.95 19.04
N TYR A 128 -27.60 10.00 18.31
CA TYR A 128 -27.95 10.24 16.90
C TYR A 128 -26.97 9.60 15.92
N SER A 129 -25.88 9.01 16.39
CA SER A 129 -24.81 8.49 15.57
C SER A 129 -24.97 6.98 15.31
N ASN A 130 -24.68 6.56 14.09
CA ASN A 130 -24.59 5.15 13.73
C ASN A 130 -23.18 4.58 14.00
N SER A 131 -22.14 5.43 14.04
CA SER A 131 -20.78 5.05 14.38
C SER A 131 -19.93 6.26 14.77
N VAL A 132 -18.96 6.05 15.66
CA VAL A 132 -17.94 7.04 16.02
C VAL A 132 -16.54 6.47 15.79
N PHE A 133 -15.73 7.22 15.07
CA PHE A 133 -14.32 6.91 14.85
C PHE A 133 -13.47 7.67 15.87
N VAL A 134 -12.51 6.98 16.46
CA VAL A 134 -11.47 7.52 17.33
C VAL A 134 -10.10 7.06 16.88
N MET A 135 -9.04 7.81 17.18
CA MET A 135 -7.73 7.56 16.59
C MET A 135 -6.77 6.79 17.52
N THR A 136 -7.19 6.51 18.75
CA THR A 136 -6.39 5.77 19.74
C THR A 136 -7.27 4.80 20.53
N ASN A 137 -6.68 3.68 20.98
CA ASN A 137 -7.36 2.74 21.87
C ASN A 137 -7.72 3.41 23.21
N GLN A 138 -6.85 4.31 23.69
CA GLN A 138 -7.15 5.09 24.91
C GLN A 138 -8.42 5.93 24.75
N SER A 139 -8.63 6.59 23.60
CA SER A 139 -9.87 7.35 23.33
C SER A 139 -11.09 6.44 23.33
N GLN A 140 -10.98 5.23 22.77
CA GLN A 140 -12.03 4.22 22.82
C GLN A 140 -12.35 3.81 24.25
N GLU A 141 -11.32 3.52 25.07
CA GLU A 141 -11.49 3.16 26.48
C GLU A 141 -12.16 4.28 27.29
N ILE A 142 -11.78 5.54 27.04
CA ILE A 142 -12.40 6.70 27.68
C ILE A 142 -13.87 6.80 27.32
N LEU A 143 -14.26 6.68 26.05
CA LEU A 143 -15.67 6.69 25.63
C LEU A 143 -16.48 5.57 26.30
N MET A 144 -15.93 4.39 26.40
CA MET A 144 -16.60 3.26 27.05
C MET A 144 -16.73 3.47 28.56
N ARG A 145 -15.63 3.83 29.26
CA ARG A 145 -15.56 3.95 30.71
C ARG A 145 -16.26 5.21 31.24
N ASP A 146 -15.95 6.37 30.67
CA ASP A 146 -16.34 7.65 31.22
C ASP A 146 -17.69 8.16 30.68
N TYR A 147 -18.03 7.74 29.44
CA TYR A 147 -19.26 8.18 28.77
C TYR A 147 -20.29 7.05 28.62
N ASP A 148 -19.99 5.82 29.06
CA ASP A 148 -20.87 4.64 28.96
C ASP A 148 -21.32 4.37 27.52
N ILE A 149 -20.42 4.51 26.52
CA ILE A 149 -20.70 4.23 25.10
C ILE A 149 -20.39 2.78 24.79
N HIS A 150 -21.28 2.13 24.05
CA HIS A 150 -21.09 0.73 23.65
C HIS A 150 -19.98 0.58 22.62
N GLN A 151 -19.15 -0.44 22.77
CA GLN A 151 -18.02 -0.73 21.87
C GLN A 151 -18.46 -0.91 20.41
N GLU A 152 -19.64 -1.45 20.16
CA GLU A 152 -20.16 -1.77 18.82
C GLU A 152 -20.29 -0.58 17.88
N ILE A 153 -20.48 0.63 18.42
CA ILE A 153 -20.53 1.85 17.61
C ILE A 153 -19.18 2.56 17.51
N ILE A 154 -18.15 2.11 18.24
CA ILE A 154 -16.82 2.73 18.22
C ILE A 154 -15.91 1.96 17.27
N THR A 155 -15.27 2.69 16.37
CA THR A 155 -14.25 2.16 15.45
C THR A 155 -12.93 2.90 15.72
N CYS A 156 -11.89 2.18 16.11
CA CYS A 156 -10.56 2.76 16.25
C CYS A 156 -9.86 2.77 14.89
N VAL A 157 -9.48 3.96 14.43
CA VAL A 157 -8.78 4.19 13.16
C VAL A 157 -7.56 5.06 13.46
N PRO A 158 -6.34 4.61 13.16
CA PRO A 158 -5.15 5.43 13.43
C PRO A 158 -5.17 6.73 12.63
N HIS A 159 -4.43 7.75 13.11
CA HIS A 159 -4.25 8.98 12.33
C HIS A 159 -3.55 8.64 11.00
N GLY A 160 -4.16 9.04 9.88
CA GLY A 160 -3.65 8.76 8.54
C GLY A 160 -2.27 9.38 8.30
N THR A 161 -1.46 8.69 7.50
CA THR A 161 -0.14 9.15 7.05
C THR A 161 0.02 8.93 5.55
N HIS A 162 0.90 9.71 4.92
CA HIS A 162 1.18 9.54 3.50
C HIS A 162 2.18 8.42 3.26
N VAL A 163 1.94 7.65 2.19
CA VAL A 163 2.92 6.66 1.73
C VAL A 163 4.08 7.39 1.07
N VAL A 164 5.28 7.08 1.53
CA VAL A 164 6.52 7.56 0.91
C VAL A 164 7.38 6.39 0.44
N VAL A 165 8.22 6.63 -0.55
CA VAL A 165 9.32 5.71 -0.88
C VAL A 165 10.40 5.89 0.19
N TYR A 166 10.82 4.79 0.81
CA TYR A 166 11.89 4.83 1.81
C TYR A 166 13.21 5.24 1.17
N GLU A 167 13.85 6.24 1.76
CA GLU A 167 15.18 6.76 1.42
C GLU A 167 15.97 6.93 2.71
N THR A 168 17.31 6.84 2.65
CA THR A 168 18.12 7.18 3.80
C THR A 168 18.14 8.71 3.99
N PRO A 169 18.28 9.22 5.24
CA PRO A 169 18.37 10.66 5.46
C PRO A 169 19.49 11.33 4.65
N GLU A 170 20.63 10.65 4.45
CA GLU A 170 21.76 11.18 3.67
C GLU A 170 21.40 11.38 2.18
N GLN A 171 20.60 10.47 1.61
CA GLN A 171 20.08 10.64 0.24
C GLN A 171 19.11 11.82 0.15
N ALA A 172 18.20 11.94 1.11
CA ALA A 172 17.21 13.01 1.11
C ALA A 172 17.80 14.40 1.37
N LYS A 173 18.88 14.51 2.17
CA LYS A 173 19.60 15.76 2.46
C LYS A 173 20.18 16.43 1.22
N GLN A 174 20.54 15.67 0.17
CA GLN A 174 21.07 16.20 -1.09
C GLN A 174 20.14 17.23 -1.72
N LYS A 175 18.82 17.00 -1.60
CA LYS A 175 17.79 17.91 -2.14
C LYS A 175 17.86 19.32 -1.53
N PHE A 176 18.35 19.43 -0.30
CA PHE A 176 18.38 20.67 0.48
C PHE A 176 19.78 21.20 0.76
N ASN A 177 20.84 20.63 0.17
CA ASN A 177 22.25 20.95 0.41
C ASN A 177 22.63 20.87 1.91
N MET A 178 22.15 19.81 2.58
CA MET A 178 22.39 19.55 4.01
C MET A 178 23.28 18.33 4.27
N GLU A 179 24.01 17.88 3.24
CA GLU A 179 24.93 16.73 3.36
C GLU A 179 25.95 16.94 4.48
N GLY A 180 26.19 15.89 5.23
CA GLY A 180 27.12 15.91 6.37
C GLY A 180 26.62 16.66 7.61
N LYS A 181 25.42 17.25 7.62
CA LYS A 181 24.78 17.78 8.81
C LYS A 181 24.00 16.68 9.55
N LYS A 182 23.98 16.78 10.89
CA LYS A 182 23.02 16.03 11.71
C LYS A 182 21.75 16.87 11.85
N VAL A 183 20.67 16.47 11.21
CA VAL A 183 19.43 17.25 11.10
C VAL A 183 18.43 16.83 12.16
N LEU A 184 18.06 17.75 13.03
CA LEU A 184 16.90 17.66 13.91
C LEU A 184 15.73 18.40 13.28
N SER A 185 14.48 18.00 13.51
CA SER A 185 13.33 18.80 13.06
C SER A 185 12.15 18.76 14.02
N THR A 186 11.31 19.79 13.93
CA THR A 186 9.96 19.88 14.49
C THR A 186 9.09 20.61 13.49
N PHE A 187 7.85 20.17 13.26
CA PHE A 187 6.95 20.87 12.33
C PHE A 187 5.53 21.06 12.85
N GLY A 188 4.80 21.98 12.21
CA GLY A 188 3.39 22.23 12.41
C GLY A 188 3.07 23.72 12.58
N LEU A 189 1.82 24.04 12.92
CA LEU A 189 1.46 25.39 13.35
C LEU A 189 2.11 25.66 14.71
N LEU A 190 3.04 26.62 14.74
CA LEU A 190 3.85 26.91 15.92
C LEU A 190 3.00 27.64 16.97
N GLY A 191 3.20 27.27 18.21
CA GLY A 191 2.51 27.86 19.35
C GLY A 191 2.97 27.25 20.67
N GLU A 192 2.56 27.83 21.78
CA GLU A 192 3.01 27.43 23.11
C GLU A 192 2.81 25.94 23.42
N GLY A 193 1.77 25.31 22.86
CA GLY A 193 1.51 23.87 23.02
C GLY A 193 2.60 22.99 22.43
N LYS A 194 3.29 23.45 21.38
CA LYS A 194 4.42 22.74 20.76
C LYS A 194 5.69 22.78 21.61
N ASN A 195 5.83 23.80 22.48
CA ASN A 195 6.93 23.94 23.42
C ASN A 195 8.33 23.83 22.75
N ILE A 196 8.49 24.58 21.65
CA ILE A 196 9.75 24.63 20.87
C ILE A 196 10.92 25.09 21.74
N GLU A 197 10.64 25.89 22.75
CA GLU A 197 11.58 26.42 23.75
C GLU A 197 12.38 25.28 24.40
N THR A 198 11.72 24.17 24.77
CA THR A 198 12.41 22.98 25.33
C THR A 198 13.39 22.38 24.31
N GLY A 199 13.01 22.34 23.03
CA GLY A 199 13.89 21.88 21.95
C GLY A 199 15.12 22.77 21.77
N LEU A 200 14.95 24.09 21.79
CA LEU A 200 16.05 25.06 21.69
C LEU A 200 16.99 24.98 22.90
N GLN A 201 16.44 24.87 24.11
CA GLN A 201 17.25 24.72 25.34
C GLN A 201 18.01 23.37 25.36
N ALA A 202 17.41 22.29 24.83
CA ALA A 202 18.12 21.02 24.68
C ALA A 202 19.23 21.13 23.61
N LEU A 203 18.94 21.85 22.51
CA LEU A 203 19.91 22.07 21.43
C LEU A 203 21.19 22.76 21.95
N SER A 204 21.10 23.74 22.86
CA SER A 204 22.26 24.43 23.42
C SER A 204 23.24 23.44 24.08
N LYS A 205 22.73 22.39 24.75
CA LYS A 205 23.54 21.32 25.36
C LYS A 205 24.05 20.31 24.32
N ILE A 206 23.27 20.09 23.25
CA ILE A 206 23.65 19.17 22.18
C ILE A 206 24.82 19.74 21.38
N VAL A 207 24.77 21.01 21.01
CA VAL A 207 25.79 21.70 20.20
C VAL A 207 27.17 21.70 20.86
N GLU A 208 27.26 21.69 22.20
CA GLU A 208 28.53 21.57 22.93
C GLU A 208 29.27 20.28 22.57
N LYS A 209 28.56 19.19 22.24
CA LYS A 209 29.17 17.87 21.90
C LYS A 209 29.10 17.58 20.40
N GLU A 210 28.08 18.07 19.72
CA GLU A 210 27.83 17.87 18.29
C GLU A 210 27.61 19.23 17.59
N PRO A 211 28.70 19.97 17.30
CA PRO A 211 28.59 21.33 16.73
C PRO A 211 27.97 21.36 15.32
N ASN A 212 27.95 20.24 14.61
CA ASN A 212 27.47 20.11 13.24
C ASN A 212 25.95 19.80 13.15
N VAL A 213 25.24 19.90 14.27
CA VAL A 213 23.80 19.73 14.33
C VAL A 213 23.09 20.95 13.74
N LEU A 214 22.02 20.69 12.96
CA LEU A 214 21.08 21.72 12.45
C LEU A 214 19.65 21.36 12.90
N TYR A 215 18.98 22.29 13.58
CA TYR A 215 17.59 22.13 13.98
C TYR A 215 16.66 22.92 13.07
N LEU A 216 15.81 22.21 12.33
CA LEU A 216 14.79 22.78 11.45
C LEU A 216 13.48 22.97 12.22
N ILE A 217 13.01 24.21 12.32
CA ILE A 217 11.71 24.56 12.89
C ILE A 217 10.80 24.94 11.72
N ILE A 218 9.90 24.00 11.34
CA ILE A 218 9.14 24.06 10.09
C ILE A 218 7.68 24.45 10.38
N GLY A 219 7.23 25.52 9.76
CA GLY A 219 5.84 25.97 9.82
C GLY A 219 5.67 27.42 10.27
N ARG A 220 4.45 27.93 10.10
CA ARG A 220 4.06 29.25 10.54
C ARG A 220 3.52 29.21 11.97
N THR A 221 3.55 30.35 12.62
CA THR A 221 2.82 30.58 13.90
C THR A 221 1.33 30.41 13.66
N HIS A 222 0.64 29.83 14.64
CA HIS A 222 -0.80 29.64 14.59
C HIS A 222 -1.49 31.03 14.43
N PRO A 223 -2.41 31.20 13.46
CA PRO A 223 -3.01 32.50 13.15
C PRO A 223 -3.58 33.24 14.37
N ASN A 224 -4.13 32.53 15.36
CA ASN A 224 -4.69 33.13 16.59
C ASN A 224 -3.62 33.72 17.53
N LEU A 225 -2.33 33.47 17.27
CA LEU A 225 -1.21 34.03 18.07
C LEU A 225 -0.53 35.22 17.38
N ILE A 226 -0.99 35.63 16.21
CA ILE A 226 -0.55 36.81 15.49
C ILE A 226 -1.47 37.94 15.91
N LEU A 227 -0.94 38.89 16.71
CA LEU A 227 -1.70 40.02 17.25
C LEU A 227 -1.31 41.31 16.48
N ASP A 228 -2.28 41.95 15.87
CA ASP A 228 -2.07 43.21 15.10
C ASP A 228 -0.93 43.12 14.06
N GLY A 229 -0.74 41.92 13.46
CA GLY A 229 0.32 41.67 12.50
C GLY A 229 1.69 41.36 13.10
N VAL A 230 1.81 41.26 14.43
CA VAL A 230 3.02 40.93 15.16
C VAL A 230 3.00 39.45 15.56
N ASP A 231 4.04 38.70 15.21
CA ASP A 231 4.21 37.30 15.55
C ASP A 231 4.98 37.15 16.87
N VAL A 232 4.28 37.38 17.96
CA VAL A 232 4.88 37.40 19.33
C VAL A 232 5.56 36.05 19.66
N TYR A 233 5.00 34.92 19.22
CA TYR A 233 5.59 33.61 19.54
C TYR A 233 6.87 33.38 18.78
N ARG A 234 6.93 33.78 17.53
CA ARG A 234 8.13 33.70 16.70
C ARG A 234 9.24 34.60 17.25
N ASP A 235 8.93 35.85 17.53
CA ASP A 235 9.88 36.82 18.11
C ASP A 235 10.51 36.28 19.42
N LYS A 236 9.68 35.62 20.25
CA LYS A 236 10.15 34.95 21.48
C LYS A 236 11.16 33.83 21.19
N LEU A 237 10.91 33.00 20.17
CA LEU A 237 11.80 31.90 19.79
C LEU A 237 13.13 32.43 19.21
N GLU A 238 13.05 33.48 18.38
CA GLU A 238 14.25 34.12 17.80
C GLU A 238 15.11 34.76 18.90
N ALA A 239 14.48 35.46 19.84
CA ALA A 239 15.19 35.99 21.01
C ALA A 239 15.88 34.89 21.86
N LEU A 240 15.25 33.73 21.98
CA LEU A 240 15.85 32.60 22.68
C LEU A 240 17.04 31.99 21.90
N VAL A 241 16.98 31.98 20.57
CA VAL A 241 18.12 31.57 19.70
C VAL A 241 19.30 32.55 19.91
N ASP A 242 19.03 33.85 20.00
CA ASP A 242 20.05 34.87 20.27
C ASP A 242 20.68 34.68 21.66
N GLU A 243 19.85 34.50 22.69
CA GLU A 243 20.29 34.28 24.08
C GLU A 243 21.19 33.03 24.20
N LEU A 244 20.84 31.94 23.51
CA LEU A 244 21.54 30.68 23.54
C LEU A 244 22.71 30.58 22.52
N ASN A 245 22.95 31.64 21.72
CA ASN A 245 23.97 31.70 20.66
C ASN A 245 23.86 30.57 19.63
N LEU A 246 22.64 30.23 19.16
CA LEU A 246 22.34 29.09 18.28
C LEU A 246 22.14 29.46 16.80
N HIS A 247 22.55 30.66 16.35
CA HIS A 247 22.32 31.15 14.97
C HIS A 247 22.81 30.20 13.87
N ASN A 248 23.90 29.49 14.09
CA ASN A 248 24.48 28.56 13.11
C ASN A 248 23.84 27.17 13.14
N ASN A 249 22.99 26.90 14.14
CA ASN A 249 22.44 25.59 14.43
C ASN A 249 20.91 25.54 14.34
N VAL A 250 20.23 26.66 14.05
CA VAL A 250 18.78 26.75 13.91
C VAL A 250 18.44 27.34 12.56
N CYS A 251 17.48 26.70 11.88
CA CYS A 251 16.88 27.22 10.66
C CYS A 251 15.37 27.21 10.81
N PHE A 252 14.77 28.36 10.65
CA PHE A 252 13.32 28.52 10.65
C PHE A 252 12.79 28.50 9.22
N ILE A 253 11.87 27.60 8.90
CA ILE A 253 11.16 27.53 7.63
C ILE A 253 9.75 28.08 7.86
N ASN A 254 9.62 29.42 7.79
CA ASN A 254 8.39 30.16 8.11
C ASN A 254 7.36 30.12 6.97
N GLN A 255 7.00 28.90 6.54
CA GLN A 255 6.05 28.68 5.44
C GLN A 255 5.07 27.56 5.84
N TYR A 256 3.85 27.62 5.28
CA TYR A 256 2.96 26.48 5.26
C TYR A 256 3.31 25.67 4.01
N LEU A 257 4.11 24.63 4.20
CA LEU A 257 4.61 23.79 3.11
C LEU A 257 3.47 22.94 2.53
N ASP A 258 3.55 22.65 1.25
CA ASP A 258 2.74 21.56 0.70
C ASP A 258 3.20 20.20 1.27
N THR A 259 2.33 19.20 1.16
CA THR A 259 2.58 17.90 1.77
C THR A 259 3.84 17.23 1.24
N ASN A 260 4.12 17.31 -0.07
CA ASN A 260 5.28 16.64 -0.66
C ASN A 260 6.59 17.28 -0.17
N GLU A 261 6.66 18.60 -0.14
CA GLU A 261 7.83 19.34 0.34
C GLU A 261 8.06 19.06 1.83
N LEU A 262 6.99 19.01 2.65
CA LEU A 262 7.08 18.65 4.05
C LEU A 262 7.64 17.23 4.25
N LEU A 263 7.13 16.27 3.49
CA LEU A 263 7.61 14.88 3.57
C LEU A 263 9.09 14.76 3.15
N ASP A 264 9.55 15.56 2.17
CA ASP A 264 10.95 15.60 1.78
C ASP A 264 11.85 16.14 2.91
N TYR A 265 11.44 17.20 3.63
CA TYR A 265 12.17 17.66 4.83
C TYR A 265 12.18 16.60 5.94
N LEU A 266 11.07 15.89 6.14
CA LEU A 266 11.03 14.81 7.15
C LEU A 266 11.94 13.64 6.76
N LYS A 267 11.98 13.23 5.50
CA LYS A 267 12.95 12.22 5.03
C LYS A 267 14.41 12.63 5.23
N ALA A 268 14.71 13.93 5.14
CA ALA A 268 16.06 14.48 5.40
C ALA A 268 16.39 14.65 6.90
N THR A 269 15.47 14.30 7.79
CA THR A 269 15.61 14.46 9.25
C THR A 269 16.25 13.23 9.89
N ASP A 270 17.32 13.40 10.68
CA ASP A 270 17.96 12.33 11.44
C ASP A 270 17.19 11.98 12.72
N ILE A 271 16.64 12.99 13.43
CA ILE A 271 15.85 12.81 14.64
C ILE A 271 14.73 13.86 14.68
N TYR A 272 13.51 13.40 14.88
CA TYR A 272 12.38 14.31 15.09
C TYR A 272 12.19 14.61 16.58
N LEU A 273 12.17 15.89 16.96
CA LEU A 273 11.92 16.33 18.32
C LEU A 273 10.43 16.65 18.48
N PHE A 274 9.74 15.84 19.26
CA PHE A 274 8.33 16.06 19.59
C PHE A 274 8.21 16.58 21.02
N THR A 275 8.20 17.91 21.16
CA THR A 275 8.34 18.62 22.46
C THR A 275 6.99 19.03 23.08
N SER A 276 5.84 18.56 22.54
CA SER A 276 4.50 18.95 23.02
C SER A 276 4.37 18.92 24.54
N LYS A 277 3.73 19.97 25.09
CA LYS A 277 3.51 20.10 26.54
C LYS A 277 2.07 19.81 26.97
N ASP A 278 1.15 19.51 26.06
CA ASP A 278 -0.22 19.21 26.40
C ASP A 278 -0.36 17.73 26.88
N PRO A 279 -0.58 17.50 28.18
CA PRO A 279 -0.66 16.16 28.74
C PRO A 279 -1.95 15.41 28.34
N ASN A 280 -2.92 16.10 27.72
CA ASN A 280 -4.19 15.53 27.28
C ASN A 280 -4.30 15.38 25.76
N GLN A 281 -3.24 15.68 25.03
CA GLN A 281 -3.26 15.56 23.57
C GLN A 281 -3.46 14.10 23.15
N ALA A 282 -4.68 13.77 22.75
CA ALA A 282 -5.06 12.42 22.36
C ALA A 282 -4.39 11.98 21.05
N VAL A 283 -4.17 12.91 20.10
CA VAL A 283 -3.63 12.61 18.76
C VAL A 283 -2.72 13.73 18.27
N SER A 284 -1.69 13.37 17.52
CA SER A 284 -0.82 14.33 16.83
C SER A 284 -0.45 13.82 15.43
N GLY A 285 -0.92 14.51 14.39
CA GLY A 285 -0.53 14.24 13.01
C GLY A 285 0.96 14.49 12.75
N THR A 286 1.56 15.48 13.41
CA THR A 286 2.99 15.79 13.21
C THR A 286 3.91 14.68 13.69
N PHE A 287 3.55 14.04 14.78
CA PHE A 287 4.22 12.83 15.29
C PHE A 287 4.09 11.66 14.30
N ALA A 288 2.87 11.38 13.83
CA ALA A 288 2.59 10.29 12.91
C ALA A 288 3.34 10.47 11.58
N TYR A 289 3.36 11.68 11.01
CA TYR A 289 4.06 11.97 9.75
C TYR A 289 5.58 11.78 9.89
N ALA A 290 6.19 12.23 11.00
CA ALA A 290 7.62 12.02 11.23
C ALA A 290 7.97 10.52 11.26
N MET A 291 7.21 9.71 11.99
CA MET A 291 7.39 8.26 12.00
C MET A 291 7.23 7.64 10.61
N SER A 292 6.23 8.08 9.82
CA SER A 292 5.99 7.55 8.47
C SER A 292 7.10 7.87 7.47
N CYS A 293 7.94 8.87 7.78
CA CYS A 293 9.14 9.22 7.01
C CYS A 293 10.42 8.60 7.56
N ALA A 294 10.32 7.57 8.40
CA ALA A 294 11.45 6.89 9.03
C ALA A 294 12.28 7.77 9.98
N CYS A 295 11.71 8.83 10.55
CA CYS A 295 12.38 9.58 11.60
C CYS A 295 12.31 8.82 12.92
N PRO A 296 13.41 8.46 13.57
CA PRO A 296 13.40 8.11 14.98
C PRO A 296 13.06 9.34 15.82
N LEU A 297 12.35 9.14 16.93
CA LEU A 297 11.80 10.25 17.71
C LEU A 297 12.43 10.37 19.08
N VAL A 298 12.58 11.62 19.54
CA VAL A 298 12.65 11.94 20.96
C VAL A 298 11.39 12.72 21.30
N ALA A 299 10.51 12.13 22.12
CA ALA A 299 9.13 12.59 22.26
C ALA A 299 8.69 12.74 23.71
N SER A 300 7.95 13.83 24.00
CA SER A 300 7.25 14.02 25.27
C SER A 300 6.24 12.90 25.51
N LYS A 301 6.12 12.46 26.75
CA LYS A 301 5.13 11.47 27.22
C LYS A 301 3.73 12.09 27.23
N ILE A 302 3.02 11.98 26.11
CA ILE A 302 1.59 12.30 25.99
C ILE A 302 0.80 11.03 25.65
N PRO A 303 -0.53 11.00 25.76
CA PRO A 303 -1.33 9.81 25.48
C PRO A 303 -0.99 9.12 24.15
N HIS A 304 -0.94 9.88 23.07
CA HIS A 304 -0.63 9.33 21.75
C HIS A 304 0.77 8.71 21.66
N THR A 305 1.80 9.40 22.18
CA THR A 305 3.18 8.86 22.14
C THR A 305 3.36 7.64 23.04
N LEU A 306 2.67 7.60 24.18
CA LEU A 306 2.68 6.43 25.07
C LEU A 306 2.03 5.19 24.43
N GLU A 307 1.00 5.36 23.60
CA GLU A 307 0.34 4.27 22.91
C GLU A 307 1.14 3.81 21.67
N VAL A 308 1.68 4.73 20.90
CA VAL A 308 2.23 4.44 19.58
C VAL A 308 3.75 4.25 19.59
N LEU A 309 4.52 5.04 20.37
CA LEU A 309 5.98 5.01 20.33
C LEU A 309 6.55 3.90 21.22
N SER A 310 6.95 2.79 20.62
CA SER A 310 7.73 1.74 21.26
C SER A 310 9.23 2.12 21.35
N SER A 311 9.95 1.48 22.26
CA SER A 311 11.37 1.77 22.52
C SER A 311 12.31 1.45 21.34
N ASP A 312 11.84 0.69 20.37
CA ASP A 312 12.53 0.37 19.12
C ASP A 312 12.28 1.39 17.99
N CYS A 313 11.39 2.37 18.23
CA CYS A 313 11.07 3.45 17.28
C CYS A 313 11.51 4.82 17.76
N GLY A 314 11.84 4.99 19.04
CA GLY A 314 12.25 6.27 19.62
C GLY A 314 12.37 6.25 21.14
N VAL A 315 12.57 7.42 21.72
CA VAL A 315 12.77 7.61 23.16
C VAL A 315 11.70 8.52 23.74
N LEU A 316 11.00 8.04 24.78
CA LEU A 316 10.02 8.83 25.53
C LEU A 316 10.70 9.58 26.69
N VAL A 317 10.44 10.87 26.79
CA VAL A 317 10.97 11.78 27.81
C VAL A 317 9.87 12.53 28.53
N ASP A 318 10.14 12.99 29.74
CA ASP A 318 9.15 13.76 30.51
C ASP A 318 8.88 15.12 29.87
N ILE A 319 7.64 15.58 29.95
CA ILE A 319 7.22 16.86 29.36
C ILE A 319 8.09 18.01 29.89
N GLY A 320 8.71 18.77 28.99
CA GLY A 320 9.52 19.94 29.31
C GLY A 320 10.89 19.62 29.95
N ASN A 321 11.31 18.37 30.01
CA ASN A 321 12.59 17.98 30.59
C ASN A 321 13.73 18.15 29.58
N VAL A 322 14.37 19.31 29.60
CA VAL A 322 15.48 19.72 28.71
C VAL A 322 16.63 18.71 28.75
N ASP A 323 17.00 18.22 29.94
CA ASP A 323 18.14 17.30 30.11
C ASP A 323 17.87 15.95 29.45
N GLN A 324 16.70 15.38 29.69
CA GLN A 324 16.30 14.11 29.04
C GLN A 324 16.24 14.26 27.51
N PHE A 325 15.72 15.39 26.97
CA PHE A 325 15.74 15.65 25.53
C PHE A 325 17.16 15.69 24.98
N ALA A 326 18.08 16.40 25.65
CA ALA A 326 19.48 16.51 25.22
C ALA A 326 20.19 15.15 25.28
N GLU A 327 20.09 14.42 26.39
CA GLU A 327 20.71 13.11 26.58
C GLU A 327 20.22 12.06 25.57
N ALA A 328 18.88 11.97 25.37
CA ALA A 328 18.30 11.04 24.40
C ALA A 328 18.72 11.37 22.97
N THR A 329 18.74 12.66 22.60
CA THR A 329 19.17 13.09 21.26
C THR A 329 20.65 12.80 21.04
N LEU A 330 21.52 13.11 21.99
CA LEU A 330 22.97 12.80 21.89
C LEU A 330 23.24 11.30 21.77
N LYS A 331 22.52 10.47 22.53
CA LYS A 331 22.61 9.02 22.41
C LYS A 331 22.30 8.54 20.99
N LEU A 332 21.24 9.03 20.38
CA LEU A 332 20.87 8.67 19.00
C LEU A 332 21.83 9.27 17.96
N LEU A 333 22.37 10.47 18.17
CA LEU A 333 23.35 11.09 17.27
C LEU A 333 24.69 10.35 17.28
N SER A 334 25.06 9.70 18.40
CA SER A 334 26.33 8.98 18.54
C SER A 334 26.32 7.55 17.98
N ASP A 335 25.13 7.00 17.62
CA ASP A 335 24.99 5.64 17.11
C ASP A 335 24.10 5.64 15.85
N ASP A 336 24.77 5.70 14.69
CA ASP A 336 24.14 5.75 13.38
C ASP A 336 23.31 4.47 13.09
N ASN A 337 23.80 3.29 13.53
CA ASN A 337 23.10 2.02 13.33
C ASN A 337 21.80 1.95 14.15
N LEU A 338 21.87 2.33 15.43
CA LEU A 338 20.69 2.40 16.29
C LEU A 338 19.65 3.38 15.71
N ARG A 339 20.11 4.54 15.25
CA ARG A 339 19.24 5.57 14.69
C ARG A 339 18.55 5.08 13.41
N GLU A 340 19.31 4.46 12.50
CA GLU A 340 18.76 3.91 11.26
C GLU A 340 17.73 2.79 11.52
N GLU A 341 18.04 1.87 12.44
CA GLU A 341 17.13 0.77 12.76
C GLU A 341 15.83 1.27 13.43
N MET A 342 15.94 2.24 14.36
CA MET A 342 14.76 2.88 14.95
C MET A 342 13.90 3.58 13.89
N GLY A 343 14.51 4.26 12.91
CA GLY A 343 13.80 4.89 11.81
C GLY A 343 13.07 3.87 10.94
N LYS A 344 13.71 2.76 10.58
CA LYS A 344 13.07 1.65 9.84
C LYS A 344 11.90 1.05 10.60
N ASN A 345 12.01 0.87 11.91
CA ASN A 345 10.94 0.34 12.73
C ASN A 345 9.76 1.31 12.85
N ALA A 346 10.03 2.61 12.99
CA ALA A 346 9.01 3.65 12.95
C ALA A 346 8.25 3.63 11.61
N PHE A 347 8.98 3.55 10.49
CA PHE A 347 8.42 3.45 9.15
C PHE A 347 7.52 2.22 8.99
N ARG A 348 8.02 1.04 9.40
CA ARG A 348 7.24 -0.22 9.33
C ARG A 348 5.95 -0.13 10.14
N LYS A 349 6.04 0.41 11.36
CA LYS A 349 4.90 0.55 12.26
C LYS A 349 3.82 1.47 11.69
N MET A 350 4.23 2.61 11.11
CA MET A 350 3.28 3.60 10.58
C MET A 350 2.67 3.22 9.24
N ARG A 351 3.15 2.17 8.58
CA ARG A 351 2.59 1.74 7.30
C ARG A 351 1.12 1.34 7.39
N ALA A 352 0.72 0.74 8.50
CA ALA A 352 -0.68 0.39 8.78
C ALA A 352 -1.61 1.62 8.81
N SER A 353 -1.05 2.79 9.09
CA SER A 353 -1.78 4.07 9.19
C SER A 353 -1.82 4.86 7.87
N SER A 354 -1.48 4.27 6.72
CA SER A 354 -1.57 5.01 5.46
C SER A 354 -3.00 5.47 5.16
N TRP A 355 -3.15 6.60 4.45
CA TRP A 355 -4.47 7.13 4.11
C TRP A 355 -5.33 6.14 3.32
N GLU A 356 -4.73 5.30 2.48
CA GLU A 356 -5.41 4.23 1.78
C GLU A 356 -6.00 3.20 2.77
N ASN A 357 -5.22 2.77 3.75
CA ASN A 357 -5.68 1.81 4.77
C ASN A 357 -6.76 2.43 5.68
N VAL A 358 -6.58 3.71 6.06
CA VAL A 358 -7.58 4.48 6.80
C VAL A 358 -8.89 4.58 6.01
N ALA A 359 -8.81 4.85 4.71
CA ALA A 359 -9.96 4.88 3.81
C ALA A 359 -10.70 3.53 3.78
N ILE A 360 -9.97 2.42 3.69
CA ILE A 360 -10.55 1.06 3.70
C ILE A 360 -11.33 0.82 5.00
N ILE A 361 -10.77 1.19 6.15
CA ILE A 361 -11.45 1.01 7.45
C ILE A 361 -12.74 1.87 7.52
N HIS A 362 -12.68 3.14 7.09
CA HIS A 362 -13.86 4.00 7.03
C HIS A 362 -14.92 3.42 6.10
N MET A 363 -14.53 3.01 4.88
CA MET A 363 -15.45 2.48 3.89
C MET A 363 -16.08 1.15 4.29
N ASN A 364 -15.36 0.27 4.94
CA ASN A 364 -15.93 -0.96 5.52
C ASN A 364 -17.08 -0.60 6.48
N ARG A 365 -16.89 0.41 7.35
CA ARG A 365 -17.93 0.84 8.28
C ARG A 365 -19.08 1.58 7.60
N TYR A 366 -18.81 2.41 6.60
CA TYR A 366 -19.85 3.12 5.85
C TYR A 366 -20.73 2.14 5.06
N THR A 367 -20.14 1.14 4.43
CA THR A 367 -20.86 0.11 3.68
C THR A 367 -21.86 -0.67 4.55
N ASP A 368 -21.53 -0.89 5.82
CA ASP A 368 -22.44 -1.53 6.79
C ASP A 368 -23.69 -0.65 7.10
N LEU A 369 -23.60 0.66 6.88
CA LEU A 369 -24.62 1.65 7.26
C LEU A 369 -25.49 2.12 6.11
N ILE A 370 -25.06 1.94 4.86
CA ILE A 370 -25.82 2.29 3.66
C ILE A 370 -26.62 1.09 3.14
N GLU A 371 -27.67 1.35 2.42
CA GLU A 371 -28.53 0.29 1.86
C GLU A 371 -27.75 -0.66 0.93
N ASN A 372 -28.10 -1.95 0.97
CA ASN A 372 -27.39 -3.06 0.30
C ASN A 372 -27.36 -3.01 -1.24
N ASP A 373 -28.03 -2.08 -1.89
CA ASP A 373 -28.08 -1.98 -3.36
C ASP A 373 -26.90 -1.20 -3.97
N THR A 374 -26.03 -0.63 -3.14
CA THR A 374 -24.87 0.12 -3.62
C THR A 374 -23.63 -0.78 -3.68
N ILE A 375 -23.18 -1.08 -4.90
CA ILE A 375 -21.92 -1.81 -5.12
C ILE A 375 -20.78 -0.80 -5.02
N ILE A 376 -19.89 -0.99 -4.04
CA ILE A 376 -18.67 -0.20 -3.86
C ILE A 376 -17.48 -1.08 -4.17
N ASP A 377 -16.80 -0.76 -5.26
CA ASP A 377 -15.65 -1.49 -5.76
C ASP A 377 -14.37 -0.68 -5.56
N PHE A 378 -13.25 -1.38 -5.35
CA PHE A 378 -11.94 -0.78 -5.36
C PHE A 378 -11.57 -0.27 -6.75
N ASP A 379 -10.93 0.88 -6.81
CA ASP A 379 -10.27 1.36 -8.01
C ASP A 379 -8.96 0.63 -8.23
N TYR A 380 -8.63 0.37 -9.49
CA TYR A 380 -7.32 -0.19 -9.80
C TYR A 380 -6.28 0.94 -9.83
N PRO A 381 -5.18 0.79 -9.04
CA PRO A 381 -4.13 1.79 -9.00
C PRO A 381 -3.45 1.95 -10.36
N GLU A 382 -2.83 3.11 -10.59
CA GLU A 382 -2.02 3.33 -11.77
C GLU A 382 -0.88 2.30 -11.88
N ILE A 383 -0.55 1.92 -13.10
CA ILE A 383 0.57 1.00 -13.36
C ILE A 383 1.88 1.79 -13.22
N GLN A 384 2.69 1.41 -12.22
CA GLN A 384 3.96 2.06 -11.92
C GLN A 384 5.11 1.05 -12.05
N LEU A 385 6.14 1.40 -12.84
CA LEU A 385 7.34 0.60 -13.02
C LEU A 385 8.55 1.15 -12.24
N THR A 386 8.36 2.18 -11.43
CA THR A 386 9.44 2.89 -10.74
C THR A 386 10.29 1.93 -9.89
N HIS A 387 9.65 1.03 -9.14
CA HIS A 387 10.39 0.07 -8.30
C HIS A 387 11.04 -1.05 -9.12
N VAL A 388 10.39 -1.54 -10.17
CA VAL A 388 10.99 -2.49 -11.13
C VAL A 388 12.28 -1.91 -11.72
N LYS A 389 12.24 -0.65 -12.16
CA LYS A 389 13.41 0.06 -12.68
C LYS A 389 14.49 0.26 -11.61
N LYS A 390 14.10 0.55 -10.36
CA LYS A 390 15.02 0.70 -9.23
C LYS A 390 15.75 -0.61 -8.86
N LEU A 391 15.07 -1.76 -8.97
CA LEU A 391 15.66 -3.08 -8.76
C LEU A 391 16.57 -3.52 -9.92
N THR A 392 16.52 -2.85 -11.06
CA THR A 392 17.24 -3.26 -12.27
C THR A 392 18.56 -2.52 -12.41
N THR A 393 19.65 -3.29 -12.52
CA THR A 393 20.98 -2.80 -12.88
C THR A 393 21.30 -3.13 -14.33
N GLU A 394 22.52 -2.79 -14.79
CA GLU A 394 23.01 -3.22 -16.10
C GLU A 394 23.19 -4.74 -16.23
N LEU A 395 23.26 -5.46 -15.12
CA LEU A 395 23.44 -6.91 -15.09
C LEU A 395 22.11 -7.69 -15.12
N GLY A 396 21.07 -7.14 -14.50
CA GLY A 396 19.78 -7.80 -14.35
C GLY A 396 18.97 -7.19 -13.20
N MET A 397 17.90 -7.88 -12.79
CA MET A 397 17.08 -7.53 -11.63
C MET A 397 17.67 -8.14 -10.36
N ILE A 398 17.91 -7.30 -9.35
CA ILE A 398 18.37 -7.66 -8.01
C ILE A 398 17.26 -8.44 -7.29
N GLN A 399 17.63 -9.53 -6.58
CA GLN A 399 16.68 -10.44 -5.96
C GLN A 399 15.89 -9.81 -4.81
N PHE A 400 16.57 -9.19 -3.83
CA PHE A 400 15.94 -8.69 -2.61
C PHE A 400 16.09 -7.17 -2.44
N SER A 401 15.25 -6.63 -1.56
CA SER A 401 15.36 -5.26 -1.07
C SER A 401 15.16 -5.21 0.44
N ASN A 402 15.79 -4.23 1.09
CA ASN A 402 15.45 -3.85 2.45
C ASN A 402 14.47 -2.67 2.38
N ILE A 403 13.22 -2.94 2.68
CA ILE A 403 12.07 -2.08 2.38
C ILE A 403 12.05 -1.81 0.87
N SER A 404 12.45 -0.62 0.39
CA SER A 404 12.51 -0.28 -1.04
C SER A 404 13.94 -0.03 -1.55
N ILE A 405 14.98 -0.30 -0.76
CA ILE A 405 16.38 -0.16 -1.16
C ILE A 405 16.88 -1.52 -1.66
N PRO A 406 17.31 -1.63 -2.94
CA PRO A 406 17.85 -2.87 -3.47
C PRO A 406 19.04 -3.37 -2.66
N ASP A 407 19.05 -4.65 -2.34
CA ASP A 407 20.19 -5.30 -1.66
C ASP A 407 21.11 -5.94 -2.71
N LEU A 408 22.14 -5.19 -3.12
CA LEU A 408 23.09 -5.65 -4.12
C LEU A 408 23.77 -6.97 -3.73
N SER A 409 23.99 -7.20 -2.43
CA SER A 409 24.65 -8.41 -1.94
C SER A 409 23.81 -9.68 -2.13
N SER A 410 22.49 -9.54 -2.37
CA SER A 410 21.61 -10.66 -2.69
C SER A 410 21.85 -11.24 -4.09
N GLY A 411 22.55 -10.51 -4.95
CA GLY A 411 22.81 -10.91 -6.32
C GLY A 411 21.57 -10.98 -7.20
N TYR A 412 21.62 -11.84 -8.21
CA TYR A 412 20.63 -11.96 -9.26
C TYR A 412 20.19 -13.40 -9.44
N THR A 413 18.94 -13.63 -9.82
CA THR A 413 18.42 -14.97 -10.15
C THR A 413 17.87 -15.01 -11.57
N LEU A 414 18.01 -16.16 -12.23
CA LEU A 414 17.30 -16.45 -13.48
C LEU A 414 15.79 -16.31 -13.30
N ASP A 415 15.31 -16.80 -12.16
CA ASP A 415 13.90 -16.84 -11.81
C ASP A 415 13.24 -15.44 -11.82
N ASP A 416 13.85 -14.48 -11.15
CA ASP A 416 13.34 -13.12 -11.09
C ASP A 416 13.48 -12.36 -12.41
N ASN A 417 14.61 -12.55 -13.11
CA ASN A 417 14.83 -11.94 -14.42
C ASN A 417 13.87 -12.50 -15.49
N ALA A 418 13.53 -13.78 -15.40
CA ALA A 418 12.52 -14.40 -16.28
C ALA A 418 11.12 -13.79 -16.03
N ARG A 419 10.70 -13.68 -14.78
CA ARG A 419 9.43 -13.03 -14.43
C ARG A 419 9.41 -11.55 -14.85
N ALA A 420 10.52 -10.82 -14.64
CA ALA A 420 10.65 -9.42 -15.01
C ALA A 420 10.53 -9.23 -16.54
N LEU A 421 11.16 -10.10 -17.33
CA LEU A 421 11.04 -10.09 -18.79
C LEU A 421 9.59 -10.28 -19.24
N VAL A 422 8.85 -11.20 -18.59
CA VAL A 422 7.42 -11.41 -18.88
C VAL A 422 6.61 -10.18 -18.50
N ALA A 423 6.78 -9.64 -17.29
CA ALA A 423 5.98 -8.51 -16.79
C ALA A 423 6.21 -7.25 -17.63
N VAL A 424 7.47 -6.89 -17.92
CA VAL A 424 7.80 -5.72 -18.73
C VAL A 424 7.38 -5.93 -20.19
N GLY A 425 7.49 -7.15 -20.71
CA GLY A 425 6.94 -7.50 -22.02
C GLY A 425 5.41 -7.35 -22.10
N MET A 426 4.68 -7.71 -21.04
CA MET A 426 3.24 -7.47 -20.95
C MET A 426 2.92 -5.97 -20.93
N HIS A 427 3.70 -5.16 -20.20
CA HIS A 427 3.55 -3.71 -20.17
C HIS A 427 3.80 -3.10 -21.56
N TYR A 428 4.89 -3.51 -22.22
CA TYR A 428 5.17 -3.09 -23.61
C TYR A 428 4.03 -3.45 -24.57
N LYS A 429 3.50 -4.67 -24.47
CA LYS A 429 2.36 -5.12 -25.28
C LYS A 429 1.10 -4.27 -25.06
N LEU A 430 0.86 -3.83 -23.84
CA LEU A 430 -0.29 -3.02 -23.46
C LEU A 430 -0.14 -1.57 -23.92
N THR A 431 1.03 -0.97 -23.70
CA THR A 431 1.25 0.48 -23.84
C THR A 431 2.00 0.89 -25.11
N GLY A 432 2.82 0.01 -25.68
CA GLY A 432 3.76 0.33 -26.74
C GLY A 432 4.93 1.21 -26.29
N ASP A 433 5.17 1.35 -24.96
CA ASP A 433 6.24 2.23 -24.44
C ASP A 433 7.63 1.69 -24.76
N LYS A 434 8.32 2.37 -25.68
CA LYS A 434 9.68 1.99 -26.10
C LYS A 434 10.72 2.07 -24.97
N ASN A 435 10.43 2.75 -23.87
CA ASN A 435 11.29 2.78 -22.70
C ASN A 435 11.37 1.43 -21.96
N ASP A 436 10.50 0.48 -22.31
CA ASP A 436 10.55 -0.88 -21.77
C ASP A 436 11.61 -1.75 -22.46
N LEU A 437 11.92 -1.47 -23.72
CA LEU A 437 12.84 -2.28 -24.53
C LEU A 437 14.25 -2.43 -23.94
N PRO A 438 14.89 -1.38 -23.39
CA PRO A 438 16.18 -1.52 -22.71
C PRO A 438 16.13 -2.51 -21.53
N TYR A 439 15.07 -2.48 -20.74
CA TYR A 439 14.90 -3.41 -19.61
C TYR A 439 14.67 -4.84 -20.09
N MET A 440 13.85 -5.03 -21.11
CA MET A 440 13.67 -6.35 -21.74
C MET A 440 14.98 -6.93 -22.25
N LEU A 441 15.85 -6.10 -22.86
CA LEU A 441 17.19 -6.51 -23.30
C LEU A 441 18.07 -6.94 -22.11
N ILE A 442 18.10 -6.16 -21.02
CA ILE A 442 18.87 -6.50 -19.81
C ILE A 442 18.48 -7.89 -19.29
N TYR A 443 17.18 -8.15 -19.13
CA TYR A 443 16.68 -9.43 -18.61
C TYR A 443 16.93 -10.58 -19.60
N LEU A 444 16.77 -10.35 -20.89
CA LEU A 444 17.03 -11.35 -21.93
C LEU A 444 18.52 -11.70 -21.98
N ASP A 445 19.41 -10.71 -21.93
CA ASP A 445 20.85 -10.90 -21.90
C ASP A 445 21.30 -11.66 -20.63
N PHE A 446 20.63 -11.41 -19.49
CA PHE A 446 20.87 -12.17 -18.27
C PHE A 446 20.49 -13.66 -18.47
N ILE A 447 19.31 -13.95 -19.00
CA ILE A 447 18.86 -15.31 -19.31
C ILE A 447 19.82 -15.99 -20.27
N HIS A 448 20.26 -15.30 -21.32
CA HIS A 448 21.22 -15.83 -22.31
C HIS A 448 22.56 -16.17 -21.65
N ARG A 449 23.11 -15.31 -20.77
CA ARG A 449 24.35 -15.58 -20.03
C ARG A 449 24.24 -16.77 -19.08
N CYS A 450 23.07 -16.98 -18.47
CA CYS A 450 22.83 -18.12 -17.59
C CYS A 450 22.73 -19.46 -18.33
N GLN A 451 22.57 -19.46 -19.67
CA GLN A 451 22.36 -20.69 -20.41
C GLN A 451 23.63 -21.51 -20.62
N LYS A 452 23.59 -22.77 -20.16
CA LYS A 452 24.67 -23.74 -20.31
C LYS A 452 24.69 -24.41 -21.71
N PRO A 453 25.82 -25.09 -22.06
CA PRO A 453 25.96 -25.79 -23.35
C PRO A 453 24.89 -26.85 -23.59
N ASP A 454 24.40 -27.51 -22.54
CA ASP A 454 23.35 -28.58 -22.62
C ASP A 454 21.92 -27.99 -22.72
N GLY A 455 21.77 -26.67 -22.75
CA GLY A 455 20.50 -26.00 -22.87
C GLY A 455 19.80 -25.72 -21.54
N SER A 456 20.31 -26.21 -20.40
CA SER A 456 19.87 -25.82 -19.05
C SER A 456 20.42 -24.47 -18.69
N PHE A 457 20.03 -23.97 -17.49
CA PHE A 457 20.47 -22.66 -17.01
C PHE A 457 20.97 -22.78 -15.57
N ILE A 458 21.92 -21.90 -15.18
CA ILE A 458 22.18 -21.58 -13.78
C ILE A 458 21.12 -20.61 -13.28
N ASN A 459 20.88 -20.60 -11.96
CA ASN A 459 19.93 -19.66 -11.35
C ASN A 459 20.60 -18.49 -10.63
N TYR A 460 21.62 -18.78 -9.81
CA TYR A 460 22.19 -17.82 -8.88
C TYR A 460 23.49 -17.22 -9.41
N VAL A 461 23.53 -15.89 -9.46
CA VAL A 461 24.67 -15.08 -9.90
C VAL A 461 24.92 -14.00 -8.86
N ASP A 462 26.17 -13.80 -8.43
CA ASP A 462 26.52 -12.79 -7.43
C ASP A 462 26.50 -11.36 -7.98
N GLU A 463 26.71 -10.37 -7.11
CA GLU A 463 26.74 -8.94 -7.44
C GLU A 463 27.87 -8.54 -8.41
N HIS A 464 28.86 -9.44 -8.64
CA HIS A 464 29.96 -9.26 -9.57
C HIS A 464 29.79 -10.05 -10.88
N ASN A 465 28.56 -10.52 -11.16
CA ASN A 465 28.23 -11.32 -12.35
C ASN A 465 28.98 -12.66 -12.43
N ARG A 466 29.27 -13.30 -11.30
CA ARG A 466 29.90 -14.63 -11.24
C ARG A 466 28.86 -15.66 -10.81
N GLU A 467 28.99 -16.86 -11.38
CA GLU A 467 28.14 -18.00 -10.97
C GLU A 467 28.35 -18.34 -9.50
N HIS A 468 27.26 -18.46 -8.74
CA HIS A 468 27.30 -18.97 -7.37
C HIS A 468 27.33 -20.51 -7.38
N ILE A 469 28.53 -21.07 -7.59
CA ILE A 469 28.75 -22.48 -7.91
C ILE A 469 28.11 -23.43 -6.87
N GLU A 470 28.35 -23.19 -5.58
CA GLU A 470 27.85 -24.02 -4.49
C GLU A 470 26.33 -24.06 -4.47
N GLN A 471 25.68 -22.88 -4.45
CA GLN A 471 24.23 -22.78 -4.40
C GLN A 471 23.56 -23.38 -5.65
N ASN A 472 24.12 -23.16 -6.84
CA ASN A 472 23.62 -23.75 -8.08
C ASN A 472 23.78 -25.28 -8.11
N ALA A 473 24.72 -25.87 -7.37
CA ALA A 473 24.92 -27.30 -7.28
C ALA A 473 24.03 -27.99 -6.23
N GLU A 474 23.68 -27.29 -5.16
CA GLU A 474 22.94 -27.87 -4.03
C GLU A 474 21.40 -27.81 -4.22
N VAL A 475 20.89 -26.86 -5.01
CA VAL A 475 19.44 -26.61 -5.17
C VAL A 475 18.93 -27.23 -6.48
N ASN A 476 17.68 -27.75 -6.43
CA ASN A 476 16.99 -28.15 -7.65
C ASN A 476 16.60 -26.91 -8.48
N LEU A 477 17.20 -26.76 -9.65
CA LEU A 477 17.01 -25.61 -10.54
C LEU A 477 15.90 -25.80 -11.58
N GLU A 478 15.13 -26.88 -11.53
CA GLU A 478 14.10 -27.14 -12.54
C GLU A 478 13.08 -26.00 -12.64
N ASP A 479 12.65 -25.41 -11.51
CA ASP A 479 11.67 -24.32 -11.49
C ASP A 479 12.20 -23.05 -12.16
N SER A 480 13.38 -22.60 -11.81
CA SER A 480 13.99 -21.41 -12.40
C SER A 480 14.25 -21.58 -13.90
N ASN A 481 14.76 -22.75 -14.29
CA ASN A 481 14.98 -23.10 -15.70
C ASN A 481 13.67 -23.09 -16.50
N ALA A 482 12.60 -23.67 -15.94
CA ALA A 482 11.28 -23.69 -16.57
C ALA A 482 10.67 -22.28 -16.72
N ARG A 483 10.91 -21.39 -15.75
CA ARG A 483 10.51 -19.97 -15.87
C ARG A 483 11.33 -19.25 -16.96
N GLY A 484 12.61 -19.58 -17.11
CA GLY A 484 13.42 -19.13 -18.26
C GLY A 484 12.76 -19.49 -19.59
N ILE A 485 12.33 -20.76 -19.75
CA ILE A 485 11.61 -21.22 -20.96
C ILE A 485 10.29 -20.48 -21.13
N TRP A 486 9.54 -20.22 -20.05
CA TRP A 486 8.32 -19.43 -20.10
C TRP A 486 8.58 -18.01 -20.58
N ALA A 487 9.59 -17.33 -20.05
CA ALA A 487 9.95 -15.98 -20.46
C ALA A 487 10.35 -15.89 -21.94
N LEU A 488 11.20 -16.82 -22.40
CA LEU A 488 11.62 -16.91 -23.80
C LEU A 488 10.42 -17.15 -24.73
N GLY A 489 9.54 -18.10 -24.39
CA GLY A 489 8.30 -18.34 -25.12
C GLY A 489 7.37 -17.15 -25.18
N SER A 490 7.31 -16.35 -24.09
CA SER A 490 6.52 -15.14 -24.02
C SER A 490 7.04 -14.03 -24.96
N VAL A 491 8.37 -13.86 -25.04
CA VAL A 491 9.00 -12.93 -25.99
C VAL A 491 8.71 -13.34 -27.44
N ILE A 492 8.87 -14.62 -27.76
CA ILE A 492 8.63 -15.13 -29.11
C ILE A 492 7.15 -14.96 -29.51
N ALA A 493 6.22 -15.11 -28.57
CA ALA A 493 4.80 -14.87 -28.82
C ALA A 493 4.47 -13.41 -29.17
N MET A 494 5.40 -12.49 -28.92
CA MET A 494 5.29 -11.06 -29.26
C MET A 494 6.11 -10.68 -30.53
N LYS A 495 6.50 -11.65 -31.37
CA LYS A 495 7.38 -11.46 -32.54
C LYS A 495 6.92 -10.37 -33.51
N ASP A 496 5.62 -10.14 -33.61
CA ASP A 496 5.05 -9.18 -34.55
C ASP A 496 5.14 -7.72 -34.07
N ILE A 497 5.48 -7.50 -32.79
CA ILE A 497 5.54 -6.17 -32.18
C ILE A 497 6.92 -5.84 -31.57
N LEU A 498 7.77 -6.83 -31.33
CA LEU A 498 9.12 -6.65 -30.79
C LEU A 498 10.19 -6.50 -31.89
N PRO A 499 11.30 -5.80 -31.59
CA PRO A 499 12.47 -5.75 -32.47
C PRO A 499 13.03 -7.16 -32.79
N GLU A 500 13.45 -7.35 -34.04
CA GLU A 500 13.92 -8.65 -34.56
C GLU A 500 15.08 -9.25 -33.74
N ASN A 501 16.02 -8.42 -33.30
CA ASN A 501 17.16 -8.88 -32.50
C ASN A 501 16.72 -9.49 -31.14
N ILE A 502 15.71 -8.94 -30.47
CA ILE A 502 15.15 -9.45 -29.22
C ILE A 502 14.51 -10.84 -29.48
N VAL A 503 13.69 -10.92 -30.51
CA VAL A 503 13.01 -12.17 -30.88
C VAL A 503 14.01 -13.24 -31.32
N HIS A 504 15.06 -12.87 -32.05
CA HIS A 504 16.11 -13.78 -32.49
C HIS A 504 16.86 -14.40 -31.32
N THR A 505 17.40 -13.58 -30.40
CA THR A 505 18.11 -14.06 -29.20
C THR A 505 17.22 -14.96 -28.34
N ALA A 506 15.96 -14.58 -28.13
CA ALA A 506 15.01 -15.40 -27.38
C ALA A 506 14.77 -16.75 -28.08
N SER A 507 14.67 -16.77 -29.41
CA SER A 507 14.44 -17.98 -30.19
C SER A 507 15.64 -18.95 -30.15
N GLU A 508 16.87 -18.45 -30.23
CA GLU A 508 18.09 -19.26 -30.13
C GLU A 508 18.16 -19.92 -28.74
N CYS A 509 17.98 -19.16 -27.67
CA CYS A 509 17.99 -19.67 -26.29
C CYS A 509 16.87 -20.70 -26.08
N PHE A 510 15.65 -20.40 -26.57
CA PHE A 510 14.51 -21.29 -26.44
C PHE A 510 14.73 -22.63 -27.14
N LEU A 511 15.15 -22.63 -28.41
CA LEU A 511 15.39 -23.86 -29.18
C LEU A 511 16.49 -24.71 -28.55
N LYS A 512 17.55 -24.08 -28.05
CA LYS A 512 18.64 -24.77 -27.34
C LYS A 512 18.17 -25.43 -26.05
N SER A 513 17.15 -24.89 -25.35
CA SER A 513 16.63 -25.45 -24.11
C SER A 513 15.70 -26.66 -24.29
N LEU A 514 15.17 -26.91 -25.49
CA LEU A 514 14.17 -27.94 -25.73
C LEU A 514 14.61 -29.37 -25.33
N PRO A 515 15.85 -29.86 -25.63
CA PRO A 515 16.29 -31.16 -25.18
C PRO A 515 16.31 -31.31 -23.66
N TRP A 516 16.72 -30.26 -22.95
CA TRP A 516 16.69 -30.24 -21.49
C TRP A 516 15.25 -30.23 -20.96
N ALA A 517 14.35 -29.46 -21.57
CA ALA A 517 12.94 -29.37 -21.17
C ALA A 517 12.26 -30.75 -21.11
N GLU A 518 12.62 -31.70 -21.98
CA GLU A 518 12.09 -33.05 -21.95
C GLU A 518 12.41 -33.85 -20.68
N THR A 519 13.44 -33.45 -19.94
CA THR A 519 13.94 -34.16 -18.76
C THR A 519 13.23 -33.75 -17.45
N ILE A 520 12.49 -32.64 -17.43
CA ILE A 520 11.82 -32.03 -16.26
C ILE A 520 10.93 -33.07 -15.56
N GLN A 521 11.02 -33.13 -14.22
CA GLN A 521 10.24 -34.02 -13.37
C GLN A 521 9.32 -33.28 -12.37
N SER A 522 9.75 -32.11 -11.85
CA SER A 522 8.98 -31.33 -10.86
C SER A 522 7.63 -30.91 -11.47
N PRO A 523 6.50 -31.11 -10.79
CA PRO A 523 5.19 -30.75 -11.30
C PRO A 523 5.07 -29.25 -11.68
N ARG A 524 5.59 -28.34 -10.86
CA ARG A 524 5.53 -26.88 -11.13
C ARG A 524 6.41 -26.50 -12.29
N SER A 525 7.60 -27.07 -12.37
CA SER A 525 8.52 -26.88 -13.50
C SER A 525 7.91 -27.37 -14.82
N ILE A 526 7.20 -28.48 -14.80
CA ILE A 526 6.41 -28.95 -15.97
C ILE A 526 5.39 -27.86 -16.35
N GLY A 527 4.71 -27.28 -15.37
CA GLY A 527 3.73 -26.22 -15.61
C GLY A 527 4.33 -25.00 -16.30
N PHE A 528 5.42 -24.44 -15.76
CA PHE A 528 6.09 -23.27 -16.35
C PHE A 528 6.66 -23.56 -17.73
N ALA A 529 7.33 -24.69 -17.90
CA ALA A 529 7.84 -25.07 -19.19
C ALA A 529 6.71 -25.24 -20.22
N THR A 530 5.60 -25.92 -19.86
CA THR A 530 4.44 -26.08 -20.74
C THR A 530 3.87 -24.73 -21.16
N LYS A 531 3.81 -23.74 -20.26
CA LYS A 531 3.34 -22.37 -20.55
C LYS A 531 4.21 -21.71 -21.62
N GLY A 532 5.53 -21.77 -21.48
CA GLY A 532 6.47 -21.24 -22.49
C GLY A 532 6.40 -21.96 -23.84
N LEU A 533 6.36 -23.29 -23.80
CA LEU A 533 6.21 -24.11 -24.98
C LEU A 533 4.90 -23.86 -25.72
N TYR A 534 3.79 -23.68 -25.00
CA TYR A 534 2.48 -23.31 -25.57
C TYR A 534 2.53 -21.95 -26.26
N LEU A 535 3.09 -20.93 -25.60
CA LEU A 535 3.23 -19.59 -26.17
C LEU A 535 4.04 -19.58 -27.46
N TYR A 536 5.16 -20.28 -27.49
CA TYR A 536 5.94 -20.50 -28.72
C TYR A 536 5.09 -21.17 -29.80
N ASN A 537 4.46 -22.30 -29.47
CA ASN A 537 3.73 -23.15 -30.42
C ASN A 537 2.48 -22.44 -30.98
N SER A 538 1.93 -21.46 -30.26
CA SER A 538 0.77 -20.69 -30.69
C SER A 538 1.06 -19.73 -31.86
N VAL A 539 2.33 -19.32 -32.03
CA VAL A 539 2.78 -18.43 -33.11
C VAL A 539 3.73 -19.09 -34.13
N ILE A 540 4.38 -20.18 -33.73
CA ILE A 540 5.27 -20.99 -34.56
C ILE A 540 4.92 -22.47 -34.31
N PRO A 541 3.88 -23.02 -34.99
CA PRO A 541 3.48 -24.41 -34.78
C PRO A 541 4.64 -25.36 -35.06
N ASN A 542 4.94 -26.27 -34.11
CA ASN A 542 6.08 -27.17 -34.17
C ASN A 542 5.72 -28.54 -33.55
N LEU A 543 5.83 -29.61 -34.33
CA LEU A 543 5.48 -30.97 -33.90
C LEU A 543 6.36 -31.48 -32.75
N TYR A 544 7.66 -31.12 -32.73
CA TYR A 544 8.55 -31.50 -31.65
C TYR A 544 8.16 -30.83 -30.33
N VAL A 545 7.87 -29.52 -30.36
CA VAL A 545 7.38 -28.78 -29.17
C VAL A 545 6.05 -29.40 -28.69
N SER A 546 5.14 -29.71 -29.60
CA SER A 546 3.87 -30.38 -29.24
C SER A 546 4.09 -31.74 -28.59
N ALA A 547 5.09 -32.50 -29.05
CA ALA A 547 5.46 -33.80 -28.46
C ALA A 547 6.04 -33.63 -27.05
N ILE A 548 6.88 -32.60 -26.80
CA ILE A 548 7.39 -32.25 -25.45
C ILE A 548 6.24 -31.89 -24.51
N ILE A 549 5.33 -31.03 -24.92
CA ILE A 549 4.13 -30.66 -24.12
C ILE A 549 3.36 -31.93 -23.73
N ASN A 550 3.09 -32.80 -24.68
CA ASN A 550 2.37 -34.03 -24.41
C ASN A 550 3.14 -34.96 -23.45
N LYS A 551 4.45 -35.10 -23.61
CA LYS A 551 5.32 -35.95 -22.77
C LYS A 551 5.34 -35.43 -21.31
N LEU A 552 5.54 -34.15 -21.12
CA LEU A 552 5.56 -33.51 -19.80
C LEU A 552 4.22 -33.63 -19.08
N ASN A 553 3.12 -33.32 -19.78
CA ASN A 553 1.80 -33.33 -19.17
C ASN A 553 1.26 -34.76 -18.94
N ALA A 554 1.78 -35.79 -19.66
CA ALA A 554 1.49 -37.18 -19.31
C ALA A 554 2.03 -37.56 -17.91
N LYS A 555 3.15 -36.97 -17.47
CA LYS A 555 3.66 -37.13 -16.09
C LYS A 555 2.69 -36.51 -15.07
N LEU A 556 2.15 -35.33 -15.36
CA LEU A 556 1.14 -34.67 -14.48
C LEU A 556 -0.15 -35.50 -14.42
N VAL A 557 -0.60 -36.12 -15.54
CA VAL A 557 -1.73 -37.04 -15.50
C VAL A 557 -1.45 -38.20 -14.56
N SER A 558 -0.27 -38.85 -14.67
CA SER A 558 0.12 -39.93 -13.76
C SER A 558 0.13 -39.50 -12.30
N ASN A 559 0.67 -38.32 -12.01
CA ASN A 559 0.64 -37.75 -10.64
C ASN A 559 -0.80 -37.54 -10.14
N TYR A 560 -1.67 -36.99 -10.99
CA TYR A 560 -3.08 -36.82 -10.66
C TYR A 560 -3.78 -38.15 -10.38
N GLU A 561 -3.56 -39.19 -11.21
CA GLU A 561 -4.14 -40.53 -11.02
C GLU A 561 -3.67 -41.20 -9.73
N ILE A 562 -2.43 -40.95 -9.29
CA ILE A 562 -1.86 -41.48 -8.03
C ILE A 562 -2.45 -40.78 -6.80
N HIS A 563 -2.58 -39.46 -6.82
CA HIS A 563 -2.86 -38.68 -5.64
C HIS A 563 -4.33 -38.24 -5.51
N ALA A 564 -5.06 -38.12 -6.63
CA ALA A 564 -6.45 -37.67 -6.63
C ALA A 564 -7.39 -38.67 -5.95
N THR A 565 -8.32 -38.13 -5.16
CA THR A 565 -9.43 -38.88 -4.56
C THR A 565 -10.73 -38.13 -4.78
N LYS A 566 -11.85 -38.67 -4.28
CA LYS A 566 -13.16 -38.01 -4.42
C LYS A 566 -13.14 -36.57 -3.89
N ASP A 567 -12.47 -36.35 -2.75
CA ASP A 567 -12.47 -35.08 -2.02
C ASP A 567 -11.17 -34.29 -2.17
N TRP A 568 -10.19 -34.83 -2.93
CA TRP A 568 -8.89 -34.23 -3.16
C TRP A 568 -8.49 -34.39 -4.62
N LYS A 569 -8.90 -33.47 -5.47
CA LYS A 569 -8.68 -33.49 -6.93
C LYS A 569 -7.39 -32.77 -7.31
N TRP A 570 -6.25 -33.33 -6.86
CA TRP A 570 -4.95 -32.66 -6.98
C TRP A 570 -3.83 -33.62 -7.35
N PHE A 571 -2.72 -33.06 -7.84
CA PHE A 571 -1.55 -33.79 -8.37
C PHE A 571 -0.59 -34.28 -7.30
N GLU A 572 -0.71 -33.79 -6.06
CA GLU A 572 0.17 -34.03 -4.92
C GLU A 572 -0.66 -34.18 -3.63
N ASN A 573 -0.05 -34.64 -2.54
CA ASN A 573 -0.73 -34.72 -1.23
C ASN A 573 -0.75 -33.39 -0.46
N TYR A 574 -0.41 -32.29 -1.12
CA TYR A 574 -0.35 -30.94 -0.54
C TYR A 574 -0.57 -29.86 -1.61
N LEU A 575 -0.96 -28.67 -1.16
CA LEU A 575 -0.89 -27.41 -1.90
C LEU A 575 0.27 -26.60 -1.31
N THR A 576 1.08 -25.96 -2.17
CA THR A 576 2.22 -25.13 -1.78
C THR A 576 2.14 -23.76 -2.45
N TYR A 577 3.21 -23.28 -3.10
CA TYR A 577 3.23 -22.06 -3.90
C TYR A 577 2.86 -22.35 -5.36
N GLY A 578 2.42 -21.31 -6.08
CA GLY A 578 2.21 -21.37 -7.52
C GLY A 578 1.23 -22.45 -7.98
N ASN A 579 0.27 -22.81 -7.14
CA ASN A 579 -0.64 -23.92 -7.39
C ASN A 579 -1.39 -23.79 -8.72
N GLY A 580 -1.77 -22.57 -9.12
CA GLY A 580 -2.51 -22.31 -10.36
C GLY A 580 -1.82 -22.82 -11.62
N ILE A 581 -0.48 -22.93 -11.63
CA ILE A 581 0.26 -23.35 -12.84
C ILE A 581 -0.05 -24.79 -13.27
N LEU A 582 -0.48 -25.66 -12.34
CA LEU A 582 -0.76 -27.07 -12.65
C LEU A 582 -2.05 -27.24 -13.47
N PRO A 583 -3.24 -26.71 -13.07
CA PRO A 583 -4.42 -26.71 -13.93
C PRO A 583 -4.20 -25.91 -15.22
N GLU A 584 -3.43 -24.82 -15.21
CA GLU A 584 -3.09 -24.04 -16.40
C GLU A 584 -2.25 -24.88 -17.41
N SER A 585 -1.31 -25.67 -16.92
CA SER A 585 -0.53 -26.60 -17.74
C SER A 585 -1.43 -27.62 -18.44
N MET A 586 -2.39 -28.20 -17.71
CA MET A 586 -3.35 -29.16 -18.31
C MET A 586 -4.22 -28.47 -19.37
N LEU A 587 -4.64 -27.23 -19.16
CA LEU A 587 -5.36 -26.45 -20.16
C LEU A 587 -4.55 -26.27 -21.43
N TYR A 588 -3.28 -25.85 -21.32
CA TYR A 588 -2.41 -25.64 -22.48
C TYR A 588 -2.10 -26.95 -23.22
N ALA A 589 -1.91 -28.04 -22.48
CA ALA A 589 -1.77 -29.35 -23.08
C ALA A 589 -3.02 -29.79 -23.87
N TYR A 590 -4.22 -29.47 -23.36
CA TYR A 590 -5.47 -29.69 -24.10
C TYR A 590 -5.52 -28.87 -25.39
N LEU A 591 -5.21 -27.57 -25.30
CA LEU A 591 -5.26 -26.64 -26.46
C LEU A 591 -4.31 -27.07 -27.60
N VAL A 592 -3.17 -27.66 -27.26
CA VAL A 592 -2.19 -28.17 -28.27
C VAL A 592 -2.55 -29.53 -28.81
N THR A 593 -3.03 -30.45 -27.95
CA THR A 593 -3.16 -31.89 -28.31
C THR A 593 -4.59 -32.35 -28.57
N ASN A 594 -5.58 -31.55 -28.17
CA ASN A 594 -7.01 -31.85 -28.22
C ASN A 594 -7.43 -33.11 -27.43
N LYS A 595 -6.59 -33.61 -26.50
CA LYS A 595 -6.88 -34.81 -25.72
C LYS A 595 -7.87 -34.53 -24.58
N PRO A 596 -9.04 -35.22 -24.52
CA PRO A 596 -10.07 -34.95 -23.53
C PRO A 596 -9.62 -35.13 -22.08
N ILE A 597 -8.61 -36.00 -21.82
CA ILE A 597 -8.10 -36.22 -20.45
C ILE A 597 -7.48 -34.96 -19.85
N TYR A 598 -6.74 -34.18 -20.66
CA TYR A 598 -6.14 -32.93 -20.21
C TYR A 598 -7.21 -31.88 -19.84
N LYS A 599 -8.25 -31.73 -20.68
CA LYS A 599 -9.38 -30.83 -20.38
C LYS A 599 -10.09 -31.23 -19.08
N LYS A 600 -10.35 -32.53 -18.92
CA LYS A 600 -11.02 -33.06 -17.71
C LYS A 600 -10.21 -32.72 -16.46
N ILE A 601 -8.91 -33.04 -16.44
CA ILE A 601 -8.05 -32.80 -15.28
C ILE A 601 -7.87 -31.27 -15.04
N ALA A 602 -7.72 -30.46 -16.09
CA ALA A 602 -7.65 -29.00 -15.98
C ALA A 602 -8.85 -28.43 -15.21
N LEU A 603 -10.07 -28.80 -15.60
CA LEU A 603 -11.30 -28.32 -14.96
C LEU A 603 -11.43 -28.87 -13.53
N GLU A 604 -11.26 -30.19 -13.33
CA GLU A 604 -11.40 -30.81 -11.99
C GLU A 604 -10.40 -30.25 -10.99
N SER A 605 -9.13 -30.03 -11.40
CA SER A 605 -8.09 -29.49 -10.52
C SER A 605 -8.24 -27.99 -10.28
N LEU A 606 -8.71 -27.23 -11.28
CA LEU A 606 -9.05 -25.81 -11.05
C LEU A 606 -10.22 -25.67 -10.07
N ASP A 607 -11.33 -26.38 -10.30
CA ASP A 607 -12.50 -26.32 -9.42
C ASP A 607 -12.13 -26.69 -7.97
N PHE A 608 -11.27 -27.71 -7.82
CA PHE A 608 -10.75 -28.09 -6.51
C PHE A 608 -9.94 -26.95 -5.87
N LEU A 609 -8.98 -26.36 -6.61
CA LEU A 609 -8.15 -25.26 -6.11
C LEU A 609 -9.02 -24.05 -5.72
N LEU A 610 -9.97 -23.67 -6.59
CA LEU A 610 -10.90 -22.57 -6.30
C LEU A 610 -11.72 -22.84 -5.04
N SER A 611 -12.17 -24.08 -4.81
CA SER A 611 -12.90 -24.46 -3.60
C SER A 611 -12.08 -24.29 -2.30
N LYS A 612 -10.74 -24.27 -2.41
CA LYS A 612 -9.82 -24.06 -1.27
C LYS A 612 -9.45 -22.59 -1.07
N MET A 613 -9.37 -21.82 -2.15
CA MET A 613 -8.96 -20.41 -2.12
C MET A 613 -10.15 -19.45 -2.00
N PHE A 614 -11.31 -19.77 -2.57
CA PHE A 614 -12.51 -18.93 -2.54
C PHE A 614 -13.57 -19.58 -1.65
N THR A 615 -13.67 -19.12 -0.44
CA THR A 615 -14.56 -19.64 0.59
C THR A 615 -15.71 -18.66 0.88
N LYS A 616 -16.69 -19.08 1.65
CA LYS A 616 -17.75 -18.18 2.15
C LYS A 616 -17.22 -17.00 2.97
N ASN A 617 -16.00 -17.11 3.49
CA ASN A 617 -15.33 -16.05 4.27
C ASN A 617 -14.45 -15.14 3.39
N GLY A 618 -14.48 -15.30 2.06
CA GLY A 618 -13.69 -14.54 1.11
C GLY A 618 -12.53 -15.34 0.51
N PHE A 619 -11.65 -14.61 -0.17
CA PHE A 619 -10.44 -15.15 -0.79
C PHE A 619 -9.39 -15.46 0.28
N ARG A 620 -8.69 -16.59 0.11
CA ARG A 620 -7.66 -17.07 1.00
C ARG A 620 -6.47 -17.57 0.20
N VAL A 621 -5.30 -17.06 0.51
CA VAL A 621 -4.03 -17.52 -0.05
C VAL A 621 -3.57 -18.78 0.70
N ILE A 622 -2.91 -19.72 0.00
CA ILE A 622 -2.32 -20.89 0.67
C ILE A 622 -1.09 -20.43 1.45
N SER A 623 -1.11 -20.63 2.76
CA SER A 623 -0.03 -20.22 3.66
C SER A 623 1.30 -20.90 3.32
N ASN A 624 2.40 -20.13 3.30
CA ASN A 624 3.75 -20.69 3.23
C ASN A 624 4.25 -21.25 4.56
N ASN A 625 3.52 -21.01 5.65
CA ASN A 625 3.86 -21.48 6.99
C ASN A 625 3.34 -22.93 7.18
N GLY A 626 4.00 -23.87 6.51
CA GLY A 626 3.73 -25.31 6.60
C GLY A 626 2.71 -25.83 5.59
N TRP A 627 2.31 -25.06 4.60
CA TRP A 627 1.48 -25.45 3.45
C TRP A 627 0.10 -26.06 3.82
N TYR A 628 -0.65 -26.53 2.84
CA TYR A 628 -1.93 -27.20 3.06
C TYR A 628 -1.84 -28.68 2.67
N HIS A 629 -1.73 -29.57 3.64
CA HIS A 629 -1.64 -31.02 3.44
C HIS A 629 -3.02 -31.68 3.37
N LYS A 630 -3.11 -32.72 2.55
CA LYS A 630 -4.31 -33.56 2.40
C LYS A 630 -4.73 -34.16 3.74
N GLY A 631 -5.95 -33.91 4.15
CA GLY A 631 -6.50 -34.39 5.42
C GLY A 631 -6.13 -33.54 6.64
N ALA A 632 -5.36 -32.47 6.47
CA ALA A 632 -5.07 -31.49 7.54
C ALA A 632 -5.98 -30.27 7.43
N GLU A 633 -6.01 -29.47 8.49
CA GLU A 633 -6.60 -28.13 8.44
C GLU A 633 -5.61 -27.15 7.78
N PRO A 634 -6.10 -26.23 6.91
CA PRO A 634 -5.24 -25.25 6.29
C PRO A 634 -4.67 -24.29 7.34
N LYS A 635 -3.39 -23.95 7.19
CA LYS A 635 -2.74 -22.93 8.03
C LYS A 635 -3.25 -21.54 7.68
N GLU A 636 -3.26 -20.67 8.69
CA GLU A 636 -3.57 -19.26 8.56
C GLU A 636 -2.28 -18.44 8.52
N TYR A 637 -2.34 -17.27 7.90
CA TYR A 637 -1.25 -16.29 7.77
C TYR A 637 -0.02 -16.80 6.98
N GLY A 638 0.96 -15.93 6.76
CA GLY A 638 2.08 -16.23 5.89
C GLY A 638 1.66 -16.30 4.42
N GLU A 639 0.94 -15.28 3.95
CA GLU A 639 0.43 -15.18 2.59
C GLU A 639 1.41 -14.42 1.68
N GLN A 640 1.61 -14.89 0.46
CA GLN A 640 2.57 -14.29 -0.47
C GLN A 640 1.93 -13.85 -1.80
N PRO A 641 2.39 -12.72 -2.38
CA PRO A 641 1.93 -12.20 -3.67
C PRO A 641 1.98 -13.20 -4.83
N ILE A 642 2.93 -14.12 -4.81
CA ILE A 642 3.14 -15.10 -5.87
C ILE A 642 1.90 -15.96 -6.12
N ASP A 643 1.23 -16.45 -5.08
CA ASP A 643 0.05 -17.29 -5.21
C ASP A 643 -1.15 -16.51 -5.75
N VAL A 644 -1.31 -15.26 -5.33
CA VAL A 644 -2.35 -14.36 -5.84
C VAL A 644 -2.14 -14.08 -7.33
N SER A 645 -0.91 -13.80 -7.73
CA SER A 645 -0.57 -13.55 -9.13
C SER A 645 -0.80 -14.76 -10.01
N TYR A 646 -0.37 -15.96 -9.58
CA TYR A 646 -0.54 -17.16 -10.37
C TYR A 646 -2.00 -17.61 -10.48
N ILE A 647 -2.82 -17.49 -9.46
CA ILE A 647 -4.25 -17.81 -9.62
C ILE A 647 -4.93 -16.84 -10.59
N ILE A 648 -4.59 -15.54 -10.59
CA ILE A 648 -5.10 -14.57 -11.56
C ILE A 648 -4.67 -14.94 -12.97
N GLN A 649 -3.40 -15.30 -13.20
CA GLN A 649 -2.89 -15.73 -14.50
C GLN A 649 -3.63 -16.99 -15.01
N THR A 650 -3.81 -17.97 -14.14
CA THR A 650 -4.54 -19.20 -14.43
C THR A 650 -5.98 -18.92 -14.83
N LEU A 651 -6.69 -18.14 -14.03
CA LEU A 651 -8.08 -17.75 -14.29
C LEU A 651 -8.21 -16.96 -15.60
N ASN A 652 -7.23 -16.12 -15.94
CA ASN A 652 -7.18 -15.42 -17.21
C ASN A 652 -7.03 -16.39 -18.39
N GLY A 653 -6.18 -17.42 -18.28
CA GLY A 653 -6.05 -18.49 -19.27
C GLY A 653 -7.37 -19.23 -19.50
N PHE A 654 -8.04 -19.62 -18.43
CA PHE A 654 -9.34 -20.30 -18.50
C PHE A 654 -10.46 -19.39 -19.02
N TYR A 655 -10.46 -18.10 -18.63
CA TYR A 655 -11.42 -17.13 -19.16
C TYR A 655 -11.23 -16.93 -20.68
N ASN A 656 -10.01 -16.86 -21.14
CA ASN A 656 -9.73 -16.69 -22.58
C ASN A 656 -10.21 -17.86 -23.42
N GLU A 657 -10.19 -19.09 -22.88
CA GLU A 657 -10.68 -20.28 -23.57
C GLU A 657 -12.20 -20.46 -23.43
N PHE A 658 -12.71 -20.45 -22.20
CA PHE A 658 -14.10 -20.85 -21.92
C PHE A 658 -15.08 -19.70 -21.85
N LYS A 659 -14.61 -18.44 -21.76
CA LYS A 659 -15.42 -17.21 -21.65
C LYS A 659 -16.44 -17.23 -20.49
N ASN A 660 -16.17 -18.04 -19.46
CA ASN A 660 -17.04 -18.09 -18.28
C ASN A 660 -16.84 -16.81 -17.42
N PRO A 661 -17.89 -15.99 -17.23
CA PRO A 661 -17.76 -14.72 -16.47
C PRO A 661 -17.36 -14.94 -15.01
N LEU A 662 -17.63 -16.11 -14.43
CA LEU A 662 -17.25 -16.44 -13.05
C LEU A 662 -15.73 -16.36 -12.83
N TYR A 663 -14.91 -16.71 -13.83
CA TYR A 663 -13.47 -16.58 -13.72
C TYR A 663 -13.02 -15.12 -13.60
N LYS A 664 -13.76 -14.19 -14.22
CA LYS A 664 -13.51 -12.76 -14.10
C LYS A 664 -13.80 -12.26 -12.68
N GLU A 665 -14.90 -12.69 -12.09
CA GLU A 665 -15.26 -12.36 -10.70
C GLU A 665 -14.22 -12.91 -9.71
N TYR A 666 -13.73 -14.13 -9.92
CA TYR A 666 -12.66 -14.69 -9.12
C TYR A 666 -11.34 -13.92 -9.27
N MET A 667 -10.98 -13.48 -10.48
CA MET A 667 -9.78 -12.64 -10.69
C MET A 667 -9.90 -11.31 -9.93
N LYS A 668 -11.05 -10.63 -10.02
CA LYS A 668 -11.34 -9.40 -9.28
C LYS A 668 -11.22 -9.63 -7.76
N THR A 669 -11.85 -10.69 -7.26
CA THR A 669 -11.81 -11.05 -5.84
C THR A 669 -10.38 -11.33 -5.37
N ALA A 670 -9.58 -12.05 -6.16
CA ALA A 670 -8.18 -12.33 -5.84
C ALA A 670 -7.34 -11.04 -5.89
N PHE A 671 -7.55 -10.17 -6.88
CA PHE A 671 -6.80 -8.91 -6.99
C PHE A 671 -7.11 -7.94 -5.85
N ASN A 672 -8.35 -7.95 -5.34
CA ASN A 672 -8.74 -7.13 -4.19
C ASN A 672 -7.93 -7.45 -2.92
N TRP A 673 -7.28 -8.62 -2.83
CA TRP A 673 -6.32 -8.91 -1.77
C TRP A 673 -5.15 -7.92 -1.77
N PHE A 674 -4.62 -7.55 -2.95
CA PHE A 674 -3.59 -6.50 -3.06
C PHE A 674 -4.13 -5.13 -2.64
N LEU A 675 -5.41 -4.88 -2.89
CA LEU A 675 -6.06 -3.60 -2.62
C LEU A 675 -6.55 -3.45 -1.17
N GLY A 676 -6.24 -4.44 -0.30
CA GLY A 676 -6.56 -4.38 1.12
C GLY A 676 -7.78 -5.22 1.55
N LYS A 677 -8.41 -5.99 0.65
CA LYS A 677 -9.43 -6.97 1.04
C LYS A 677 -8.76 -8.23 1.62
N ASN A 678 -8.08 -8.05 2.73
CA ASN A 678 -7.37 -9.07 3.48
C ASN A 678 -7.62 -8.86 4.99
N HIS A 679 -7.15 -9.77 5.85
CA HIS A 679 -7.48 -9.75 7.27
C HIS A 679 -6.94 -8.53 8.04
N LEU A 680 -5.93 -7.81 7.50
CA LEU A 680 -5.41 -6.59 8.10
C LEU A 680 -6.05 -5.31 7.55
N ASN A 681 -6.89 -5.39 6.51
CA ASN A 681 -7.41 -4.24 5.76
C ASN A 681 -6.29 -3.30 5.28
N GLN A 682 -5.20 -3.87 4.77
CA GLN A 682 -4.02 -3.13 4.33
C GLN A 682 -3.64 -3.47 2.89
N ILE A 683 -3.27 -2.44 2.12
CA ILE A 683 -2.79 -2.63 0.74
C ILE A 683 -1.44 -3.35 0.73
N MET A 684 -1.26 -4.26 -0.25
CA MET A 684 -0.08 -5.11 -0.40
C MET A 684 0.92 -4.60 -1.45
N TYR A 685 0.89 -3.30 -1.72
CA TYR A 685 1.79 -2.63 -2.67
C TYR A 685 2.09 -1.20 -2.21
N ASN A 686 3.13 -0.61 -2.79
CA ASN A 686 3.43 0.81 -2.62
C ASN A 686 2.82 1.61 -3.79
N PRO A 687 1.79 2.44 -3.58
CA PRO A 687 1.11 3.16 -4.66
C PRO A 687 2.00 4.20 -5.36
N VAL A 688 3.08 4.67 -4.72
CA VAL A 688 4.00 5.67 -5.28
C VAL A 688 5.02 5.04 -6.24
N SER A 689 5.45 3.80 -5.98
CA SER A 689 6.54 3.16 -6.73
C SER A 689 6.13 1.92 -7.52
N GLY A 690 4.98 1.32 -7.22
CA GLY A 690 4.52 0.06 -7.79
C GLY A 690 5.23 -1.18 -7.23
N GLY A 691 6.00 -1.04 -6.15
CA GLY A 691 6.64 -2.18 -5.48
C GLY A 691 5.62 -3.04 -4.73
N GLY A 692 5.61 -4.34 -4.97
CA GLY A 692 4.80 -5.30 -4.20
C GLY A 692 5.48 -5.65 -2.87
N TYR A 693 4.73 -5.74 -1.79
CA TYR A 693 5.24 -6.16 -0.47
C TYR A 693 5.40 -7.69 -0.40
N ASP A 694 6.44 -8.17 0.30
CA ASP A 694 6.86 -9.57 0.25
C ASP A 694 5.90 -10.55 0.93
N GLY A 695 5.08 -10.09 1.88
CA GLY A 695 4.16 -11.01 2.54
C GLY A 695 3.19 -10.34 3.50
N LEU A 696 2.07 -11.02 3.72
CA LEU A 696 1.04 -10.68 4.70
C LEU A 696 1.11 -11.68 5.85
N GLU A 697 1.55 -11.19 7.01
CA GLU A 697 1.69 -11.97 8.22
C GLU A 697 0.46 -11.83 9.13
N LYS A 698 0.47 -12.44 10.30
CA LYS A 698 -0.65 -12.41 11.23
C LYS A 698 -1.02 -10.98 11.65
N ASP A 699 -0.03 -10.19 12.06
CA ASP A 699 -0.23 -8.90 12.72
C ASP A 699 0.43 -7.74 11.95
N ASN A 700 1.14 -8.02 10.85
CA ASN A 700 1.86 -7.02 10.06
C ASN A 700 2.05 -7.44 8.60
N ILE A 701 2.54 -6.51 7.80
CA ILE A 701 3.00 -6.73 6.42
C ILE A 701 4.54 -6.72 6.41
N ASN A 702 5.15 -7.68 5.72
CA ASN A 702 6.56 -7.60 5.36
C ASN A 702 6.73 -6.56 4.24
N LEU A 703 7.19 -5.37 4.61
CA LEU A 703 7.29 -4.21 3.70
C LEU A 703 8.48 -4.25 2.73
N ASN A 704 9.30 -5.29 2.75
CA ASN A 704 10.30 -5.47 1.72
C ASN A 704 9.61 -5.60 0.36
N GLN A 705 10.25 -5.10 -0.67
CA GLN A 705 9.73 -5.05 -2.03
C GLN A 705 10.72 -5.80 -2.94
N GLY A 706 10.86 -7.10 -2.72
CA GLY A 706 11.72 -7.97 -3.52
C GLY A 706 11.25 -8.09 -4.97
N ALA A 707 12.11 -8.64 -5.81
CA ALA A 707 11.84 -8.83 -7.23
C ALA A 707 10.57 -9.67 -7.47
N GLU A 708 10.46 -10.84 -6.82
CA GLU A 708 9.33 -11.74 -6.97
C GLU A 708 7.99 -11.05 -6.67
N SER A 709 7.88 -10.43 -5.51
CA SER A 709 6.64 -9.78 -5.07
C SER A 709 6.25 -8.61 -5.96
N THR A 710 7.24 -7.82 -6.37
CA THR A 710 7.03 -6.65 -7.24
C THR A 710 6.56 -7.07 -8.64
N VAL A 711 7.22 -8.05 -9.28
CA VAL A 711 6.80 -8.50 -10.62
C VAL A 711 5.52 -9.32 -10.60
N CYS A 712 5.22 -10.02 -9.50
CA CYS A 712 3.94 -10.72 -9.31
C CYS A 712 2.77 -9.73 -9.20
N TYR A 713 2.93 -8.67 -8.40
CA TYR A 713 1.94 -7.60 -8.34
C TYR A 713 1.74 -6.92 -9.70
N LEU A 714 2.82 -6.52 -10.37
CA LEU A 714 2.76 -5.88 -11.70
C LEU A 714 2.05 -6.77 -12.72
N THR A 715 2.39 -8.07 -12.77
CA THR A 715 1.76 -9.03 -13.69
C THR A 715 0.25 -9.14 -13.44
N ALA A 716 -0.15 -9.27 -12.18
CA ALA A 716 -1.56 -9.31 -11.79
C ALA A 716 -2.29 -8.01 -12.18
N ARG A 717 -1.68 -6.86 -11.91
CA ARG A 717 -2.24 -5.54 -12.24
C ARG A 717 -2.43 -5.35 -13.76
N LEU A 718 -1.45 -5.76 -14.56
CA LEU A 718 -1.52 -5.71 -16.03
C LEU A 718 -2.64 -6.60 -16.59
N ILE A 719 -2.85 -7.78 -16.00
CA ILE A 719 -3.97 -8.64 -16.40
C ILE A 719 -5.30 -7.94 -16.11
N MET A 720 -5.45 -7.32 -14.95
CA MET A 720 -6.69 -6.62 -14.59
C MET A 720 -6.95 -5.40 -15.48
N GLU A 721 -5.92 -4.70 -15.98
CA GLU A 721 -6.08 -3.57 -16.90
C GLU A 721 -6.73 -3.97 -18.22
N ASN A 722 -6.39 -5.13 -18.77
CA ASN A 722 -7.01 -5.63 -20.01
C ASN A 722 -8.53 -5.78 -19.89
N PHE A 723 -9.06 -6.07 -18.69
CA PHE A 723 -10.51 -6.16 -18.46
C PHE A 723 -11.17 -4.79 -18.36
N LYS A 724 -10.51 -3.82 -17.74
CA LYS A 724 -10.99 -2.43 -17.64
C LYS A 724 -11.15 -1.79 -19.03
N GLU A 725 -10.15 -1.93 -19.91
CA GLU A 725 -10.21 -1.43 -21.28
C GLU A 725 -11.32 -2.10 -22.11
N ALA A 726 -11.54 -3.39 -21.91
CA ALA A 726 -12.60 -4.11 -22.62
C ALA A 726 -14.00 -3.63 -22.21
N GLU A 727 -14.20 -3.32 -20.92
CA GLU A 727 -15.47 -2.77 -20.40
C GLU A 727 -15.70 -1.35 -20.92
N CYS A 728 -14.73 -0.47 -20.91
CA CYS A 728 -14.83 0.88 -21.46
C CYS A 728 -15.21 0.85 -22.93
N LYS A 729 -14.56 0.00 -23.74
CA LYS A 729 -14.90 -0.16 -25.18
C LYS A 729 -16.32 -0.66 -25.41
N VAL A 730 -16.84 -1.53 -24.56
CA VAL A 730 -18.23 -2.02 -24.64
C VAL A 730 -19.22 -0.93 -24.27
N ILE A 731 -18.94 -0.14 -23.22
CA ILE A 731 -19.77 0.99 -22.82
C ILE A 731 -19.82 2.07 -23.91
N ASP A 732 -18.69 2.39 -24.53
CA ASP A 732 -18.62 3.37 -25.62
C ASP A 732 -19.38 2.89 -26.87
N LEU A 733 -19.31 1.59 -27.17
CA LEU A 733 -20.10 0.99 -28.26
C LEU A 733 -21.60 1.03 -27.98
N ILE A 734 -22.01 0.83 -26.73
CA ILE A 734 -23.42 0.92 -26.31
C ILE A 734 -23.89 2.36 -26.37
N LYS A 735 -23.12 3.34 -25.90
CA LYS A 735 -23.40 4.77 -25.99
C LYS A 735 -23.54 5.21 -27.46
N THR A 736 -22.60 4.84 -28.30
CA THR A 736 -22.62 5.17 -29.75
C THR A 736 -23.84 4.56 -30.44
N LYS A 737 -24.25 3.33 -30.07
CA LYS A 737 -25.48 2.72 -30.61
C LYS A 737 -26.74 3.39 -30.07
N ALA A 738 -26.76 3.79 -28.80
CA ALA A 738 -27.89 4.52 -28.24
C ALA A 738 -28.07 5.89 -28.88
N ASP A 739 -26.97 6.61 -29.13
CA ASP A 739 -26.97 7.92 -29.83
C ASP A 739 -27.42 7.79 -31.30
N LEU A 740 -27.10 6.68 -31.98
CA LEU A 740 -27.58 6.38 -33.33
C LEU A 740 -29.08 6.06 -33.35
N ILE A 741 -29.62 5.45 -32.30
CA ILE A 741 -31.07 5.14 -32.19
C ILE A 741 -31.87 6.39 -31.82
N ILE A 742 -31.30 7.32 -31.03
CA ILE A 742 -31.98 8.56 -30.64
C ILE A 742 -31.99 9.57 -31.81
N ASN A 743 -31.03 9.50 -32.73
CA ASN A 743 -30.91 10.39 -33.87
C ASN A 743 -31.46 9.80 -35.18
N SER A 744 -32.06 8.61 -35.18
CA SER A 744 -32.83 7.97 -36.24
C SER A 744 -34.33 8.02 -35.96
#